data_f6ac8ea03739c7f60a0a126f54cc9b35
#
_entry.id   f6ac8ea03739c7f60a0a126f54cc9b35
#
_cell.length_a   1.000
_cell.length_b   1.000
_cell.length_c   1.000
_cell.angle_alpha   90.00
_cell.angle_beta   90.00
_cell.angle_gamma   90.00
#
_symmetry.space_group_name_H-M   'P 1'
#
loop_
_entity.id
_entity.type
_entity.pdbx_description
1 polymer ?
#
loop_
_entity_poly.entity_id
_entity_poly.type
_entity_poly.pdbx_seq_one_letter_code
_entity_poly.pdbx_strand_id
1 'polypeptide(L)'
;MQYELIKLRTSQVVGGKITGLFTVEENLRPSSLLESCKVIIGVCMYNESKEHLTQTLDGVCSNLKYFSRAGVSPAEVACVVVADGMEPFMKAYNKEPEYFSNFFSPSEITLRYEYDEEDLPKFKHLSQGKDEIAHCFYQRFECSSNAGLPLNLYWCVKQENKRKLNSHLWFFGGFCEELQPEYCIILDVGTKPQEKALFYLFEAMETDPQVAGCCGEIVPTKQKFFNFVVSAQVVEYKFAHIFDKALESITGYITVLPGAFSAYRWSAIKQEPLWDDYFKSIMFPEDMNAFNSNIYLAEDRVLCHSLVTKENCSYILRYVKKTLAFTDVPETLGEILGQRRRWVNGSWFAMIDSLNKYSKLRKSSHSFLRQAAISFLVLYHLVYVVFSWLMVGTLFLVLFIQVKQIDLPEFLEHLLVNVYIGILIIIFTISLGVKPRRVEPTLQVISFFLGLYMAFIMTVLCYFIFADSDSTATSEILSLVVFGTLFAYPINIVVHGSNINILKGIVQYIFMTPTYINLFLIYSICNVHDCTWGNRPDKLTQSENKRLEEYEQFRTRWVVVWLVCNIYFPYSMIVTGVYEQESYWISYSFFMVFGVVLLLKFLGGILYFFQEKFKKKLVLQDKEALFVSGNTPLTVSPDIPEAIDPDLTPPQESSASHSLVIENQDQSDSDSELTFGSECSNWLISLLSELQLDVVEV
;
A
#
# COMPACT_ATOMS: atom_id res chain seq x y z
N MET A 1 -29.33 26.59 -4.59
CA MET A 1 -28.84 25.43 -3.82
C MET A 1 -29.13 25.70 -2.36
N GLN A 2 -30.02 24.95 -1.73
CA GLN A 2 -30.24 25.03 -0.29
C GLN A 2 -29.20 24.17 0.39
N TYR A 3 -28.32 24.76 1.17
CA TYR A 3 -27.35 24.07 2.00
C TYR A 3 -27.96 23.92 3.39
N GLU A 4 -28.22 22.67 3.83
CA GLU A 4 -28.54 22.40 5.22
C GLU A 4 -27.23 22.24 6.00
N LEU A 5 -26.96 23.17 6.89
CA LEU A 5 -25.86 23.10 7.87
C LEU A 5 -26.27 22.17 9.00
N ILE A 6 -25.59 21.05 9.11
CA ILE A 6 -25.73 20.16 10.26
C ILE A 6 -24.75 20.63 11.33
N LYS A 7 -25.27 21.12 12.45
CA LYS A 7 -24.50 21.48 13.62
C LYS A 7 -24.19 20.19 14.40
N LEU A 8 -22.93 19.80 14.35
CA LEU A 8 -22.46 18.56 14.97
C LEU A 8 -21.87 18.88 16.36
N ARG A 9 -22.39 18.26 17.40
CA ARG A 9 -21.92 18.43 18.79
C ARG A 9 -21.22 17.17 19.29
N THR A 10 -20.13 17.37 20.04
CA THR A 10 -19.38 16.29 20.69
C THR A 10 -20.11 15.67 21.85
N SER A 11 -20.03 14.38 22.02
CA SER A 11 -20.38 13.67 23.25
C SER A 11 -19.39 12.56 23.60
N GLN A 12 -19.26 12.32 24.85
CA GLN A 12 -18.43 11.49 25.70
C GLN A 12 -17.71 10.26 25.10
N VAL A 13 -16.53 10.03 25.62
CA VAL A 13 -15.64 8.88 25.39
C VAL A 13 -15.79 7.84 26.49
N VAL A 14 -15.79 6.57 26.14
CA VAL A 14 -15.78 5.44 27.08
C VAL A 14 -14.69 4.46 26.66
N GLY A 15 -13.77 4.15 27.55
CA GLY A 15 -12.79 3.08 27.38
C GLY A 15 -11.66 3.37 26.39
N GLY A 16 -11.06 4.57 26.40
CA GLY A 16 -9.91 4.92 25.53
C GLY A 16 -10.23 4.99 24.05
N LYS A 17 -11.51 5.05 23.68
CA LYS A 17 -12.00 5.12 22.28
C LYS A 17 -12.51 6.53 22.00
N ILE A 18 -12.31 6.98 20.76
CA ILE A 18 -12.96 8.19 20.27
C ILE A 18 -14.44 7.84 20.08
N THR A 19 -15.31 8.38 20.90
CA THR A 19 -16.75 8.25 20.78
C THR A 19 -17.37 9.63 20.63
N GLY A 20 -18.35 9.76 19.75
CA GLY A 20 -19.20 10.94 19.69
C GLY A 20 -18.61 12.10 18.91
N LEU A 21 -18.34 11.90 17.63
CA LEU A 21 -18.07 13.01 16.70
C LEU A 21 -19.34 13.80 16.38
N PHE A 22 -20.51 13.19 16.49
CA PHE A 22 -21.76 13.77 16.01
C PHE A 22 -22.86 13.69 17.05
N THR A 23 -23.23 14.83 17.68
CA THR A 23 -24.58 15.02 18.19
C THR A 23 -25.30 15.99 17.27
N VAL A 24 -26.26 15.50 16.54
CA VAL A 24 -27.19 16.34 15.78
C VAL A 24 -28.20 16.93 16.76
N GLU A 25 -28.36 18.26 16.79
CA GLU A 25 -29.51 18.84 17.49
C GLU A 25 -30.79 18.21 16.95
N GLU A 26 -31.64 17.63 17.80
CA GLU A 26 -32.83 16.82 17.43
C GLU A 26 -33.77 17.49 16.42
N ASN A 27 -33.72 18.84 16.30
CA ASN A 27 -34.52 19.63 15.39
C ASN A 27 -33.94 19.71 13.95
N LEU A 28 -32.79 19.17 13.67
CA LEU A 28 -32.08 19.27 12.39
C LEU A 28 -31.74 17.90 11.78
N ARG A 29 -32.29 16.81 12.31
CA ARG A 29 -32.14 15.49 11.65
C ARG A 29 -32.91 15.54 10.32
N PRO A 30 -32.23 15.57 9.17
CA PRO A 30 -32.87 15.05 7.98
C PRO A 30 -33.12 13.57 8.28
N SER A 31 -34.35 13.21 8.51
CA SER A 31 -34.80 11.88 8.98
C SER A 31 -34.40 10.70 8.08
N SER A 32 -33.66 10.94 7.01
CA SER A 32 -33.26 9.93 6.02
C SER A 32 -31.75 9.72 5.85
N LEU A 33 -30.89 10.53 6.46
CA LEU A 33 -29.47 10.58 6.10
C LEU A 33 -28.53 9.79 7.01
N LEU A 34 -28.96 9.40 8.22
CA LEU A 34 -28.11 8.77 9.25
C LEU A 34 -28.65 7.43 9.74
N GLU A 35 -29.74 6.91 9.16
CA GLU A 35 -30.35 5.65 9.65
C GLU A 35 -29.55 4.41 9.30
N SER A 36 -28.84 4.38 8.18
CA SER A 36 -27.92 3.29 7.83
C SER A 36 -26.88 3.74 6.82
N CYS A 37 -25.59 3.48 7.11
CA CYS A 37 -24.49 3.67 6.17
C CYS A 37 -23.91 2.31 5.81
N LYS A 38 -24.09 1.84 4.57
CA LYS A 38 -23.50 0.57 4.13
C LYS A 38 -22.08 0.75 3.62
N VAL A 39 -21.83 1.81 2.85
CA VAL A 39 -20.51 2.09 2.27
C VAL A 39 -20.09 3.53 2.56
N ILE A 40 -18.93 3.69 3.19
CA ILE A 40 -18.33 5.00 3.41
C ILE A 40 -17.01 5.11 2.62
N ILE A 41 -16.82 6.25 1.95
CA ILE A 41 -15.65 6.51 1.11
C ILE A 41 -14.88 7.68 1.73
N GLY A 42 -13.67 7.45 2.22
CA GLY A 42 -12.77 8.48 2.75
C GLY A 42 -11.82 8.98 1.67
N VAL A 43 -11.79 10.29 1.45
CA VAL A 43 -10.90 10.95 0.51
C VAL A 43 -9.97 11.87 1.28
N CYS A 44 -8.68 11.52 1.34
CA CYS A 44 -7.69 12.32 2.05
C CYS A 44 -7.06 13.35 1.11
N MET A 45 -7.06 14.62 1.53
CA MET A 45 -6.42 15.71 0.79
C MET A 45 -5.56 16.60 1.69
N TYR A 46 -4.62 17.32 1.08
CA TYR A 46 -3.76 18.29 1.76
C TYR A 46 -3.76 19.63 1.04
N ASN A 47 -3.09 19.73 -0.10
CA ASN A 47 -2.93 20.96 -0.89
C ASN A 47 -3.11 20.72 -2.39
N GLU A 48 -3.76 19.62 -2.74
CA GLU A 48 -4.05 19.26 -4.12
C GLU A 48 -5.04 20.25 -4.74
N SER A 49 -4.97 20.37 -6.07
CA SER A 49 -5.81 21.31 -6.81
C SER A 49 -7.27 20.86 -6.88
N LYS A 50 -8.14 21.82 -7.22
CA LYS A 50 -9.58 21.58 -7.44
C LYS A 50 -9.83 20.52 -8.53
N GLU A 51 -9.01 20.52 -9.58
CA GLU A 51 -9.13 19.56 -10.68
C GLU A 51 -8.90 18.13 -10.18
N HIS A 52 -7.89 17.91 -9.33
CA HIS A 52 -7.63 16.61 -8.72
C HIS A 52 -8.78 16.14 -7.84
N LEU A 53 -9.35 17.02 -7.03
CA LEU A 53 -10.50 16.68 -6.20
C LEU A 53 -11.73 16.37 -7.06
N THR A 54 -12.01 17.21 -8.07
CA THR A 54 -13.13 16.99 -9.00
C THR A 54 -13.01 15.65 -9.71
N GLN A 55 -11.80 15.30 -10.20
CA GLN A 55 -11.56 14.00 -10.83
C GLN A 55 -11.86 12.83 -9.89
N THR A 56 -11.46 12.93 -8.62
CA THR A 56 -11.74 11.90 -7.62
C THR A 56 -13.24 11.78 -7.35
N LEU A 57 -13.94 12.89 -7.12
CA LEU A 57 -15.38 12.92 -6.87
C LEU A 57 -16.17 12.42 -8.08
N ASP A 58 -15.80 12.80 -9.31
CA ASP A 58 -16.39 12.26 -10.55
C ASP A 58 -16.24 10.74 -10.64
N GLY A 59 -15.06 10.23 -10.25
CA GLY A 59 -14.82 8.79 -10.17
C GLY A 59 -15.74 8.11 -9.14
N VAL A 60 -15.92 8.71 -7.97
CA VAL A 60 -16.86 8.22 -6.94
C VAL A 60 -18.29 8.24 -7.48
N CYS A 61 -18.74 9.36 -8.02
CA CYS A 61 -20.08 9.52 -8.57
C CYS A 61 -20.40 8.50 -9.67
N SER A 62 -19.42 8.21 -10.56
CA SER A 62 -19.61 7.25 -11.64
C SER A 62 -19.92 5.83 -11.15
N ASN A 63 -19.60 5.52 -9.90
CA ASN A 63 -19.83 4.22 -9.27
C ASN A 63 -21.20 4.11 -8.58
N LEU A 64 -21.89 5.20 -8.21
CA LEU A 64 -23.13 5.17 -7.44
C LEU A 64 -24.25 4.34 -8.09
N LYS A 65 -24.40 4.44 -9.42
CA LYS A 65 -25.40 3.65 -10.15
C LYS A 65 -25.23 2.15 -10.02
N TYR A 66 -24.00 1.67 -9.75
CA TYR A 66 -23.73 0.23 -9.60
C TYR A 66 -24.04 -0.25 -8.19
N PHE A 67 -23.78 0.58 -7.18
CA PHE A 67 -24.27 0.31 -5.81
C PHE A 67 -25.78 0.23 -5.79
N SER A 68 -26.49 1.18 -6.41
CA SER A 68 -27.95 1.18 -6.50
C SER A 68 -28.48 -0.06 -7.20
N ARG A 69 -27.89 -0.52 -8.32
CA ARG A 69 -28.26 -1.75 -9.00
C ARG A 69 -28.02 -3.02 -8.17
N ALA A 70 -27.13 -2.96 -7.18
CA ALA A 70 -26.89 -4.04 -6.23
C ALA A 70 -27.77 -3.98 -4.98
N GLY A 71 -28.75 -3.07 -4.96
CA GLY A 71 -29.68 -2.92 -3.84
C GLY A 71 -29.16 -2.03 -2.70
N VAL A 72 -28.04 -1.34 -2.88
CA VAL A 72 -27.53 -0.35 -1.92
C VAL A 72 -28.10 1.01 -2.28
N SER A 73 -28.93 1.58 -1.41
CA SER A 73 -29.51 2.90 -1.64
C SER A 73 -28.45 3.97 -1.73
N PRO A 74 -28.58 5.01 -2.58
CA PRO A 74 -27.72 6.18 -2.55
C PRO A 74 -27.66 6.86 -1.18
N ALA A 75 -28.70 6.74 -0.36
CA ALA A 75 -28.72 7.22 1.03
C ALA A 75 -27.78 6.43 1.96
N GLU A 76 -27.44 5.19 1.62
CA GLU A 76 -26.52 4.34 2.38
C GLU A 76 -25.06 4.48 1.94
N VAL A 77 -24.77 5.34 0.95
CA VAL A 77 -23.42 5.62 0.48
C VAL A 77 -23.00 7.04 0.89
N ALA A 78 -21.95 7.14 1.67
CA ALA A 78 -21.37 8.40 2.11
C ALA A 78 -19.95 8.59 1.55
N CYS A 79 -19.57 9.84 1.28
CA CYS A 79 -18.21 10.22 0.95
C CYS A 79 -17.73 11.30 1.93
N VAL A 80 -16.57 11.11 2.52
CA VAL A 80 -15.95 12.04 3.48
C VAL A 80 -14.65 12.56 2.91
N VAL A 81 -14.56 13.86 2.64
CA VAL A 81 -13.31 14.52 2.26
C VAL A 81 -12.65 15.08 3.51
N VAL A 82 -11.50 14.51 3.88
CA VAL A 82 -10.72 14.97 5.03
C VAL A 82 -9.54 15.81 4.56
N ALA A 83 -9.62 17.12 4.77
CA ALA A 83 -8.59 18.09 4.43
C ALA A 83 -7.62 18.29 5.62
N ASP A 84 -6.33 18.06 5.39
CA ASP A 84 -5.28 18.07 6.41
C ASP A 84 -4.70 19.48 6.63
N GLY A 85 -5.45 20.30 7.32
CA GLY A 85 -5.12 21.67 7.70
C GLY A 85 -5.89 22.73 6.95
N MET A 86 -6.40 23.71 7.71
CA MET A 86 -7.19 24.83 7.20
C MET A 86 -6.38 25.73 6.26
N GLU A 87 -5.15 26.08 6.64
CA GLU A 87 -4.30 27.00 5.86
C GLU A 87 -3.95 26.43 4.47
N PRO A 88 -3.46 25.18 4.31
CA PRO A 88 -3.23 24.58 2.99
C PRO A 88 -4.51 24.49 2.17
N PHE A 89 -5.63 24.13 2.80
CA PHE A 89 -6.93 24.04 2.16
C PHE A 89 -7.36 25.40 1.60
N MET A 90 -7.37 26.46 2.43
CA MET A 90 -7.73 27.80 2.02
C MET A 90 -6.80 28.34 0.93
N LYS A 91 -5.49 28.07 1.02
CA LYS A 91 -4.51 28.50 0.01
C LYS A 91 -4.75 27.81 -1.33
N ALA A 92 -5.08 26.54 -1.34
CA ALA A 92 -5.36 25.79 -2.57
C ALA A 92 -6.60 26.34 -3.31
N TYR A 93 -7.58 26.87 -2.56
CA TYR A 93 -8.87 27.31 -3.09
C TYR A 93 -9.07 28.82 -3.15
N ASN A 94 -8.24 29.65 -2.50
CA ASN A 94 -8.33 31.13 -2.57
C ASN A 94 -8.16 31.70 -3.98
N LYS A 95 -7.71 30.90 -4.94
CA LYS A 95 -7.66 31.29 -6.34
C LYS A 95 -9.04 31.32 -7.02
N GLU A 96 -10.06 30.68 -6.43
CA GLU A 96 -11.45 30.68 -6.91
C GLU A 96 -12.42 30.76 -5.72
N PRO A 97 -12.66 31.95 -5.18
CA PRO A 97 -13.44 32.15 -3.94
C PRO A 97 -14.90 31.67 -4.02
N GLU A 98 -15.51 31.70 -5.20
CA GLU A 98 -16.94 31.47 -5.37
C GLU A 98 -17.39 30.04 -5.06
N TYR A 99 -16.52 29.06 -5.21
CA TYR A 99 -16.88 27.68 -4.96
C TYR A 99 -16.99 27.32 -3.47
N PHE A 100 -16.19 27.98 -2.62
CA PHE A 100 -16.14 27.72 -1.18
C PHE A 100 -16.66 28.83 -0.30
N SER A 101 -16.86 30.06 -0.82
CA SER A 101 -17.42 31.19 -0.04
C SER A 101 -18.82 30.89 0.51
N ASN A 102 -19.54 29.95 -0.11
CA ASN A 102 -20.86 29.52 0.35
C ASN A 102 -20.82 28.38 1.39
N PHE A 103 -19.64 27.85 1.75
CA PHE A 103 -19.50 26.69 2.62
C PHE A 103 -19.19 27.06 4.09
N PHE A 104 -18.82 28.29 4.40
CA PHE A 104 -18.29 28.66 5.71
C PHE A 104 -19.30 29.36 6.63
N SER A 105 -20.17 28.58 7.25
CA SER A 105 -20.61 28.83 8.63
C SER A 105 -20.07 27.70 9.48
N PRO A 106 -18.97 27.88 10.23
CA PRO A 106 -18.29 26.80 10.89
C PRO A 106 -19.09 26.25 12.05
N SER A 107 -19.46 24.96 11.99
CA SER A 107 -19.67 24.18 13.21
C SER A 107 -18.35 23.56 13.57
N GLU A 108 -17.79 23.95 14.70
CA GLU A 108 -16.56 23.35 15.22
C GLU A 108 -16.86 21.98 15.80
N ILE A 109 -16.08 20.98 15.41
CA ILE A 109 -16.10 19.66 16.01
C ILE A 109 -14.76 19.44 16.66
N THR A 110 -14.79 19.08 17.92
CA THR A 110 -13.61 18.81 18.71
C THR A 110 -13.45 17.29 18.87
N LEU A 111 -12.33 16.73 18.44
CA LEU A 111 -11.88 15.41 18.85
C LEU A 111 -11.24 15.54 20.22
N ARG A 112 -11.87 14.94 21.21
CA ARG A 112 -11.34 14.89 22.57
C ARG A 112 -10.92 13.47 22.86
N TYR A 113 -9.67 13.30 23.29
CA TYR A 113 -9.14 12.03 23.80
C TYR A 113 -9.42 11.95 25.30
N GLU A 114 -10.38 11.13 25.72
CA GLU A 114 -10.64 10.82 27.12
C GLU A 114 -10.32 9.34 27.35
N TYR A 115 -9.75 9.03 28.51
CA TYR A 115 -9.35 7.67 28.90
C TYR A 115 -9.99 7.32 30.22
N ASP A 116 -10.32 6.04 30.42
CA ASP A 116 -10.73 5.55 31.74
C ASP A 116 -9.55 5.66 32.71
N GLU A 117 -9.85 5.95 34.00
CA GLU A 117 -8.82 6.11 35.05
C GLU A 117 -7.93 4.87 35.20
N GLU A 118 -8.43 3.68 34.87
CA GLU A 118 -7.67 2.42 34.89
C GLU A 118 -6.64 2.31 33.77
N ASP A 119 -6.90 2.92 32.61
CA ASP A 119 -5.99 2.96 31.46
C ASP A 119 -5.05 4.18 31.49
N LEU A 120 -5.27 5.13 32.40
CA LEU A 120 -4.47 6.35 32.56
C LEU A 120 -2.94 6.10 32.65
N PRO A 121 -2.44 5.04 33.30
CA PRO A 121 -1.01 4.77 33.36
C PRO A 121 -0.41 4.42 32.00
N LYS A 122 -1.17 3.75 31.13
CA LYS A 122 -0.75 3.40 29.76
C LYS A 122 -0.78 4.61 28.82
N PHE A 123 -1.68 5.55 29.08
CA PHE A 123 -1.98 6.69 28.22
C PHE A 123 -1.59 8.05 28.81
N LYS A 124 -0.74 8.04 29.85
CA LYS A 124 -0.34 9.23 30.62
C LYS A 124 0.16 10.41 29.75
N HIS A 125 0.68 10.10 28.57
CA HIS A 125 1.21 11.09 27.62
C HIS A 125 0.11 11.78 26.77
N LEU A 126 -1.06 11.16 26.67
CA LEU A 126 -2.20 11.69 25.90
C LEU A 126 -3.17 12.47 26.82
N SER A 127 -3.08 12.28 28.15
CA SER A 127 -3.93 12.93 29.15
C SER A 127 -3.76 14.46 29.26
N GLN A 128 -2.85 15.06 28.49
CA GLN A 128 -2.70 16.51 28.42
C GLN A 128 -3.67 17.15 27.41
N GLY A 129 -4.90 16.64 27.33
CA GLY A 129 -6.08 17.32 26.77
C GLY A 129 -5.84 18.22 25.56
N LYS A 130 -5.23 17.70 24.50
CA LYS A 130 -5.18 18.45 23.25
C LYS A 130 -6.41 18.10 22.43
N ASP A 131 -7.43 18.91 22.59
CA ASP A 131 -8.59 18.88 21.71
C ASP A 131 -8.12 19.16 20.27
N GLU A 132 -8.45 18.27 19.34
CA GLU A 132 -8.25 18.49 17.91
C GLU A 132 -9.55 19.03 17.29
N ILE A 133 -9.45 20.14 16.57
CA ILE A 133 -10.61 20.83 16.00
C ILE A 133 -10.65 20.59 14.50
N ALA A 134 -11.83 20.27 13.99
CA ALA A 134 -12.11 20.29 12.56
C ALA A 134 -13.46 20.97 12.28
N HIS A 135 -13.56 21.56 11.10
CA HIS A 135 -14.78 22.16 10.60
C HIS A 135 -15.46 21.16 9.66
N CYS A 136 -16.62 20.68 10.06
CA CYS A 136 -17.34 19.66 9.30
C CYS A 136 -18.61 20.22 8.67
N PHE A 137 -18.85 19.79 7.42
CA PHE A 137 -20.02 20.21 6.64
C PHE A 137 -20.63 19.00 5.95
N TYR A 138 -21.91 19.05 5.70
CA TYR A 138 -22.63 18.10 4.89
C TYR A 138 -23.18 18.77 3.63
N GLN A 139 -23.08 18.06 2.52
CA GLN A 139 -23.65 18.50 1.25
C GLN A 139 -24.25 17.30 0.50
N ARG A 140 -25.47 17.47 0.00
CA ARG A 140 -26.02 16.58 -1.01
C ARG A 140 -25.45 16.99 -2.36
N PHE A 141 -24.42 16.28 -2.83
CA PHE A 141 -23.66 16.62 -4.03
C PHE A 141 -24.34 16.04 -5.26
N GLU A 142 -24.71 16.89 -6.21
CA GLU A 142 -25.27 16.46 -7.48
C GLU A 142 -24.14 16.09 -8.44
N CYS A 143 -24.09 14.80 -8.80
CA CYS A 143 -23.08 14.26 -9.68
C CYS A 143 -23.38 14.61 -11.14
N SER A 144 -22.52 15.39 -11.79
CA SER A 144 -22.68 15.78 -13.21
C SER A 144 -22.61 14.58 -14.18
N SER A 145 -21.97 13.49 -13.78
CA SER A 145 -21.75 12.29 -14.60
C SER A 145 -22.83 11.22 -14.49
N ASN A 146 -23.78 11.36 -13.55
CA ASN A 146 -24.85 10.36 -13.33
C ASN A 146 -26.22 11.03 -13.32
N ALA A 147 -27.10 10.56 -14.17
CA ALA A 147 -28.48 11.01 -14.27
C ALA A 147 -29.19 10.98 -12.89
N GLY A 148 -28.98 12.02 -12.08
CA GLY A 148 -29.81 12.32 -10.92
C GLY A 148 -29.53 11.58 -9.62
N LEU A 149 -28.47 10.78 -9.48
CA LEU A 149 -28.14 10.14 -8.20
C LEU A 149 -27.24 11.06 -7.35
N PRO A 150 -27.73 11.59 -6.22
CA PRO A 150 -26.94 12.44 -5.35
C PRO A 150 -25.96 11.62 -4.50
N LEU A 151 -24.79 12.21 -4.19
CA LEU A 151 -23.81 11.69 -3.26
C LEU A 151 -23.94 12.43 -1.92
N ASN A 152 -24.01 11.68 -0.81
CA ASN A 152 -23.90 12.26 0.53
C ASN A 152 -22.44 12.61 0.79
N LEU A 153 -22.09 13.89 0.67
CA LEU A 153 -20.73 14.39 0.79
C LEU A 153 -20.54 15.11 2.12
N TYR A 154 -19.61 14.61 2.92
CA TYR A 154 -19.15 15.23 4.15
C TYR A 154 -17.78 15.86 3.93
N TRP A 155 -17.59 17.04 4.46
CA TRP A 155 -16.31 17.73 4.51
C TRP A 155 -15.81 17.74 5.95
N CYS A 156 -14.54 17.44 6.15
CA CYS A 156 -13.85 17.51 7.42
C CYS A 156 -12.55 18.29 7.21
N VAL A 157 -12.58 19.59 7.46
CA VAL A 157 -11.43 20.48 7.30
C VAL A 157 -10.78 20.67 8.66
N LYS A 158 -9.64 20.00 8.89
CA LYS A 158 -8.91 20.07 10.14
C LYS A 158 -8.30 21.45 10.34
N GLN A 159 -8.31 21.94 11.57
CA GLN A 159 -7.70 23.23 11.91
C GLN A 159 -6.19 23.21 11.68
N GLU A 160 -5.53 22.13 12.10
CA GLU A 160 -4.09 21.97 11.99
C GLU A 160 -3.72 20.85 11.02
N ASN A 161 -2.55 20.98 10.36
CA ASN A 161 -1.94 19.89 9.61
C ASN A 161 -1.27 18.91 10.58
N LYS A 162 -1.80 17.69 10.65
CA LYS A 162 -1.28 16.58 11.49
C LYS A 162 -0.97 15.33 10.69
N ARG A 163 -0.73 15.47 9.40
CA ARG A 163 -0.34 14.39 8.46
C ARG A 163 -1.48 13.42 8.12
N LYS A 164 -1.23 12.57 7.13
CA LYS A 164 -2.21 11.65 6.55
C LYS A 164 -2.81 10.68 7.57
N LEU A 165 -2.00 10.07 8.41
CA LEU A 165 -2.48 9.08 9.39
C LEU A 165 -3.47 9.69 10.40
N ASN A 166 -3.28 10.97 10.78
CA ASN A 166 -4.26 11.68 11.57
C ASN A 166 -5.55 11.99 10.76
N SER A 167 -5.48 12.18 9.44
CA SER A 167 -6.68 12.28 8.62
C SER A 167 -7.45 10.96 8.57
N HIS A 168 -6.74 9.82 8.55
CA HIS A 168 -7.36 8.50 8.72
C HIS A 168 -7.97 8.32 10.11
N LEU A 169 -7.37 8.93 11.16
CA LEU A 169 -7.95 8.92 12.50
C LEU A 169 -9.32 9.63 12.55
N TRP A 170 -9.44 10.81 11.91
CA TRP A 170 -10.71 11.49 11.77
C TRP A 170 -11.72 10.68 10.97
N PHE A 171 -11.27 10.01 9.91
CA PHE A 171 -12.13 9.16 9.09
C PHE A 171 -12.62 7.92 9.84
N PHE A 172 -11.69 7.09 10.34
CA PHE A 172 -12.03 5.82 10.99
C PHE A 172 -12.55 6.02 12.41
N GLY A 173 -11.82 6.78 13.24
CA GLY A 173 -12.15 6.99 14.64
C GLY A 173 -13.29 7.99 14.85
N GLY A 174 -13.56 8.81 13.82
CA GLY A 174 -14.68 9.73 13.83
C GLY A 174 -15.87 9.21 13.02
N PHE A 175 -15.81 9.42 11.71
CA PHE A 175 -16.95 9.14 10.84
C PHE A 175 -17.39 7.67 10.80
N CYS A 176 -16.45 6.73 10.74
CA CYS A 176 -16.81 5.31 10.72
C CYS A 176 -17.33 4.82 12.08
N GLU A 177 -16.80 5.34 13.20
CA GLU A 177 -17.32 4.99 14.53
C GLU A 177 -18.75 5.53 14.74
N GLU A 178 -19.09 6.67 14.19
CA GLU A 178 -20.42 7.24 14.30
C GLU A 178 -21.42 6.60 13.35
N LEU A 179 -21.06 6.49 12.06
CA LEU A 179 -21.95 5.99 11.00
C LEU A 179 -22.04 4.47 10.94
N GLN A 180 -21.15 3.75 11.63
CA GLN A 180 -21.08 2.29 11.70
C GLN A 180 -21.29 1.59 10.33
N PRO A 181 -20.48 1.93 9.29
CA PRO A 181 -20.66 1.35 7.97
C PRO A 181 -20.34 -0.15 7.95
N GLU A 182 -20.78 -0.87 6.93
CA GLU A 182 -20.31 -2.23 6.70
C GLU A 182 -18.94 -2.25 6.02
N TYR A 183 -18.71 -1.31 5.09
CA TYR A 183 -17.50 -1.22 4.27
C TYR A 183 -16.95 0.19 4.21
N CYS A 184 -15.62 0.29 4.36
CA CYS A 184 -14.86 1.54 4.27
C CYS A 184 -13.95 1.49 3.05
N ILE A 185 -13.97 2.53 2.21
CA ILE A 185 -13.07 2.68 1.06
C ILE A 185 -12.20 3.91 1.31
N ILE A 186 -10.90 3.82 1.04
CA ILE A 186 -9.95 4.94 1.17
C ILE A 186 -9.44 5.30 -0.22
N LEU A 187 -9.42 6.61 -0.48
CA LEU A 187 -8.86 7.22 -1.68
C LEU A 187 -7.95 8.39 -1.30
N ASP A 188 -6.88 8.60 -2.05
CA ASP A 188 -6.16 9.88 -2.03
C ASP A 188 -6.73 10.79 -3.12
N VAL A 189 -6.78 12.10 -2.87
CA VAL A 189 -7.14 13.10 -3.90
C VAL A 189 -6.19 12.99 -5.10
N GLY A 190 -6.75 13.10 -6.30
CA GLY A 190 -6.04 12.83 -7.56
C GLY A 190 -6.15 11.37 -8.02
N THR A 191 -6.62 10.46 -7.17
CA THR A 191 -6.94 9.10 -7.58
C THR A 191 -8.37 9.04 -8.10
N LYS A 192 -8.53 8.74 -9.39
CA LYS A 192 -9.82 8.60 -10.07
C LYS A 192 -10.20 7.14 -10.22
N PRO A 193 -11.12 6.60 -9.42
CA PRO A 193 -11.66 5.26 -9.64
C PRO A 193 -12.35 5.18 -11.00
N GLN A 194 -12.09 4.09 -11.72
CA GLN A 194 -12.81 3.79 -12.96
C GLN A 194 -14.27 3.42 -12.65
N GLU A 195 -15.11 3.55 -13.65
CA GLU A 195 -16.50 3.06 -13.59
C GLU A 195 -16.56 1.59 -13.13
N LYS A 196 -17.38 1.28 -12.15
CA LYS A 196 -17.49 -0.03 -11.43
C LYS A 196 -16.34 -0.37 -10.48
N ALA A 197 -15.29 0.43 -10.39
CA ALA A 197 -14.13 0.08 -9.60
C ALA A 197 -14.46 -0.06 -8.10
N LEU A 198 -15.13 0.94 -7.52
CA LEU A 198 -15.54 0.90 -6.11
C LEU A 198 -16.58 -0.20 -5.86
N PHE A 199 -17.47 -0.41 -6.82
CA PHE A 199 -18.46 -1.49 -6.76
C PHE A 199 -17.79 -2.87 -6.73
N TYR A 200 -16.74 -3.12 -7.52
CA TYR A 200 -16.04 -4.40 -7.49
C TYR A 200 -15.26 -4.64 -6.20
N LEU A 201 -14.76 -3.59 -5.53
CA LEU A 201 -14.20 -3.73 -4.18
C LEU A 201 -15.27 -4.15 -3.17
N PHE A 202 -16.42 -3.49 -3.23
CA PHE A 202 -17.58 -3.83 -2.41
C PHE A 202 -18.05 -5.29 -2.69
N GLU A 203 -18.25 -5.65 -3.97
CA GLU A 203 -18.66 -7.01 -4.38
C GLU A 203 -17.70 -8.08 -3.85
N ALA A 204 -16.39 -7.84 -3.88
CA ALA A 204 -15.39 -8.79 -3.42
C ALA A 204 -15.49 -9.09 -1.90
N MET A 205 -15.88 -8.09 -1.12
CA MET A 205 -16.10 -8.24 0.32
C MET A 205 -17.50 -8.77 0.63
N GLU A 206 -18.53 -8.35 -0.10
CA GLU A 206 -19.91 -8.81 0.10
C GLU A 206 -20.06 -10.30 -0.22
N THR A 207 -19.38 -10.80 -1.26
CA THR A 207 -19.45 -12.20 -1.68
C THR A 207 -18.61 -13.16 -0.83
N ASP A 208 -17.66 -12.66 -0.05
CA ASP A 208 -16.77 -13.49 0.76
C ASP A 208 -16.54 -12.84 2.14
N PRO A 209 -17.18 -13.36 3.21
CA PRO A 209 -17.06 -12.82 4.56
C PRO A 209 -15.64 -12.86 5.13
N GLN A 210 -14.76 -13.73 4.63
CA GLN A 210 -13.36 -13.80 5.06
C GLN A 210 -12.52 -12.62 4.55
N VAL A 211 -12.96 -11.93 3.49
CA VAL A 211 -12.24 -10.78 2.96
C VAL A 211 -12.39 -9.58 3.88
N ALA A 212 -11.34 -9.31 4.65
CA ALA A 212 -11.25 -8.15 5.54
C ALA A 212 -10.84 -6.87 4.83
N GLY A 213 -10.07 -7.00 3.76
CA GLY A 213 -9.63 -5.87 2.95
C GLY A 213 -9.27 -6.28 1.53
N CYS A 214 -9.40 -5.34 0.61
CA CYS A 214 -9.05 -5.57 -0.78
C CYS A 214 -8.56 -4.28 -1.44
N CYS A 215 -7.82 -4.43 -2.55
CA CYS A 215 -7.39 -3.32 -3.38
C CYS A 215 -7.52 -3.63 -4.86
N GLY A 216 -7.55 -2.58 -5.65
CA GLY A 216 -7.48 -2.66 -7.09
C GLY A 216 -6.08 -2.38 -7.65
N GLU A 217 -6.03 -2.17 -8.95
CA GLU A 217 -4.83 -1.76 -9.68
C GLU A 217 -4.80 -0.23 -9.77
N ILE A 218 -3.66 0.35 -9.40
CA ILE A 218 -3.38 1.76 -9.60
C ILE A 218 -2.62 1.91 -10.92
N VAL A 219 -3.13 2.80 -11.79
CA VAL A 219 -2.58 3.03 -13.14
C VAL A 219 -2.19 4.50 -13.27
N PRO A 220 -0.98 4.83 -13.72
CA PRO A 220 -0.61 6.20 -14.04
C PRO A 220 -1.50 6.81 -15.11
N THR A 221 -2.04 8.01 -14.85
CA THR A 221 -2.99 8.72 -15.74
C THR A 221 -2.33 9.08 -17.06
N LYS A 222 -1.09 9.59 -17.03
CA LYS A 222 -0.36 10.05 -18.20
C LYS A 222 0.73 9.05 -18.57
N GLN A 223 0.69 8.55 -19.79
CA GLN A 223 1.74 7.71 -20.37
C GLN A 223 2.61 8.60 -21.28
N LYS A 224 3.69 9.16 -20.71
CA LYS A 224 4.65 9.99 -21.46
C LYS A 224 5.82 9.11 -21.91
N PHE A 225 5.74 8.53 -23.10
CA PHE A 225 6.75 7.59 -23.62
C PHE A 225 8.19 8.14 -23.59
N PHE A 226 8.39 9.42 -23.91
CA PHE A 226 9.72 10.05 -23.90
C PHE A 226 10.19 10.49 -22.50
N ASN A 227 9.32 10.44 -21.49
CA ASN A 227 9.75 10.64 -20.12
C ASN A 227 10.07 9.27 -19.49
N PHE A 228 11.37 8.98 -19.35
CA PHE A 228 11.86 7.69 -18.81
C PHE A 228 11.34 7.42 -17.40
N VAL A 229 11.24 8.44 -16.55
CA VAL A 229 10.74 8.32 -15.18
C VAL A 229 9.29 7.89 -15.15
N VAL A 230 8.43 8.51 -15.97
CA VAL A 230 7.01 8.16 -16.05
C VAL A 230 6.81 6.79 -16.69
N SER A 231 7.50 6.53 -17.83
CA SER A 231 7.36 5.26 -18.55
C SER A 231 7.80 4.06 -17.71
N ALA A 232 8.90 4.21 -16.95
CA ALA A 232 9.35 3.15 -16.05
C ALA A 232 8.34 2.88 -14.93
N GLN A 233 7.72 3.92 -14.36
CA GLN A 233 6.69 3.77 -13.32
C GLN A 233 5.43 3.07 -13.85
N VAL A 234 5.01 3.31 -15.10
CA VAL A 234 3.88 2.60 -15.71
C VAL A 234 4.12 1.09 -15.73
N VAL A 235 5.32 0.67 -16.11
CA VAL A 235 5.71 -0.74 -16.14
C VAL A 235 5.84 -1.31 -14.72
N GLU A 236 6.51 -0.59 -13.83
CA GLU A 236 6.71 -0.98 -12.43
C GLU A 236 5.37 -1.22 -11.72
N TYR A 237 4.41 -0.29 -11.82
CA TYR A 237 3.10 -0.43 -11.19
C TYR A 237 2.36 -1.65 -11.74
N LYS A 238 2.41 -1.86 -13.07
CA LYS A 238 1.78 -3.03 -13.66
C LYS A 238 2.39 -4.33 -13.14
N PHE A 239 3.71 -4.40 -13.08
CA PHE A 239 4.41 -5.59 -12.60
C PHE A 239 4.12 -5.87 -11.13
N ALA A 240 4.12 -4.85 -10.28
CA ALA A 240 3.74 -5.00 -8.88
C ALA A 240 2.33 -5.60 -8.72
N HIS A 241 1.39 -5.29 -9.61
CA HIS A 241 0.03 -5.83 -9.53
C HIS A 241 -0.09 -7.25 -10.08
N ILE A 242 0.46 -7.52 -11.29
CA ILE A 242 0.28 -8.84 -11.94
C ILE A 242 1.21 -9.93 -11.42
N PHE A 243 2.30 -9.57 -10.73
CA PHE A 243 3.24 -10.52 -10.14
C PHE A 243 3.14 -10.55 -8.63
N ASP A 244 3.42 -9.44 -7.95
CA ASP A 244 3.54 -9.43 -6.50
C ASP A 244 2.17 -9.57 -5.82
N LYS A 245 1.22 -8.67 -6.12
CA LYS A 245 -0.12 -8.75 -5.53
C LYS A 245 -0.91 -9.98 -5.96
N ALA A 246 -0.68 -10.48 -7.18
CA ALA A 246 -1.28 -11.72 -7.64
C ALA A 246 -0.81 -12.91 -6.81
N LEU A 247 0.51 -13.07 -6.60
CA LEU A 247 1.08 -14.10 -5.74
C LEU A 247 0.59 -13.98 -4.28
N GLU A 248 0.66 -12.77 -3.72
CA GLU A 248 0.20 -12.48 -2.36
C GLU A 248 -1.30 -12.80 -2.18
N SER A 249 -2.14 -12.45 -3.15
CA SER A 249 -3.58 -12.70 -3.10
C SER A 249 -3.95 -14.19 -3.04
N ILE A 250 -3.17 -15.08 -3.67
CA ILE A 250 -3.38 -16.53 -3.60
C ILE A 250 -3.21 -17.04 -2.17
N THR A 251 -2.20 -16.53 -1.46
CA THR A 251 -1.94 -16.92 -0.08
C THR A 251 -3.00 -16.36 0.89
N GLY A 252 -3.70 -15.29 0.48
CA GLY A 252 -4.65 -14.54 1.32
C GLY A 252 -3.99 -13.47 2.19
N TYR A 253 -2.68 -13.24 2.05
CA TYR A 253 -1.96 -12.17 2.71
C TYR A 253 -1.34 -11.24 1.67
N ILE A 254 -1.88 -10.04 1.54
CA ILE A 254 -1.31 -8.96 0.73
C ILE A 254 -0.54 -8.05 1.66
N THR A 255 0.74 -7.86 1.40
CA THR A 255 1.62 -7.08 2.28
C THR A 255 1.29 -5.59 2.30
N VAL A 256 0.62 -5.08 1.28
CA VAL A 256 0.21 -3.68 1.19
C VAL A 256 -1.11 -3.53 0.43
N LEU A 257 -2.13 -3.02 1.09
CA LEU A 257 -3.32 -2.45 0.47
C LEU A 257 -3.08 -0.93 0.38
N PRO A 258 -2.83 -0.36 -0.82
CA PRO A 258 -2.40 1.03 -0.92
C PRO A 258 -3.41 2.00 -0.31
N GLY A 259 -2.99 2.88 0.58
CA GLY A 259 -3.84 3.89 1.17
C GLY A 259 -4.43 4.89 0.16
N ALA A 260 -3.99 4.85 -1.10
CA ALA A 260 -4.55 5.64 -2.19
C ALA A 260 -5.77 4.98 -2.86
N PHE A 261 -5.92 3.64 -2.76
CA PHE A 261 -7.04 2.90 -3.36
C PHE A 261 -7.19 1.53 -2.72
N SER A 262 -7.90 1.46 -1.61
CA SER A 262 -8.17 0.23 -0.86
C SER A 262 -9.53 0.27 -0.20
N ALA A 263 -10.05 -0.91 0.15
CA ALA A 263 -11.31 -1.06 0.86
C ALA A 263 -11.18 -2.07 1.99
N TYR A 264 -11.94 -1.88 3.05
CA TYR A 264 -11.89 -2.66 4.27
C TYR A 264 -13.30 -2.97 4.77
N ARG A 265 -13.48 -4.15 5.36
CA ARG A 265 -14.66 -4.49 6.15
C ARG A 265 -14.55 -3.81 7.51
N TRP A 266 -15.51 -2.97 7.86
CA TRP A 266 -15.47 -2.21 9.11
C TRP A 266 -15.37 -3.10 10.35
N SER A 267 -16.15 -4.18 10.42
CA SER A 267 -16.10 -5.13 11.53
C SER A 267 -14.75 -5.81 11.72
N ALA A 268 -13.94 -5.92 10.67
CA ALA A 268 -12.61 -6.52 10.75
C ALA A 268 -11.55 -5.54 11.28
N ILE A 269 -11.65 -4.26 10.90
CA ILE A 269 -10.67 -3.22 11.29
C ILE A 269 -11.06 -2.51 12.58
N LYS A 270 -12.33 -2.48 12.94
CA LYS A 270 -12.83 -1.84 14.15
C LYS A 270 -12.12 -2.39 15.39
N GLN A 271 -11.73 -1.51 16.31
CA GLN A 271 -11.02 -1.80 17.56
C GLN A 271 -9.55 -2.20 17.37
N GLU A 272 -9.16 -3.47 17.68
CA GLU A 272 -7.74 -3.86 17.79
C GLU A 272 -6.84 -3.45 16.64
N PRO A 273 -7.09 -3.75 15.33
CA PRO A 273 -6.07 -3.38 14.35
C PRO A 273 -5.87 -1.88 14.22
N LEU A 274 -6.92 -1.07 14.41
CA LEU A 274 -6.81 0.39 14.27
C LEU A 274 -6.10 1.03 15.45
N TRP A 275 -6.50 0.69 16.68
CA TRP A 275 -6.01 1.40 17.87
C TRP A 275 -4.66 0.87 18.34
N ASP A 276 -4.48 -0.44 18.35
CA ASP A 276 -3.29 -1.07 18.92
C ASP A 276 -2.08 -1.05 17.97
N ASP A 277 -2.33 -1.15 16.68
CA ASP A 277 -1.27 -1.23 15.69
C ASP A 277 -1.25 -0.03 14.72
N TYR A 278 -2.38 0.30 14.06
CA TYR A 278 -2.39 1.29 12.97
C TYR A 278 -2.17 2.73 13.44
N PHE A 279 -2.83 3.16 14.52
CA PHE A 279 -2.71 4.50 15.08
C PHE A 279 -1.64 4.63 16.17
N LYS A 280 -0.88 3.58 16.44
CA LYS A 280 0.12 3.56 17.53
C LYS A 280 1.09 4.76 17.46
N SER A 281 1.54 5.17 16.28
CA SER A 281 2.45 6.31 16.14
C SER A 281 1.84 7.67 16.47
N ILE A 282 0.50 7.79 16.37
CA ILE A 282 -0.22 9.00 16.79
C ILE A 282 -0.52 8.95 18.28
N MET A 283 -0.95 7.77 18.74
CA MET A 283 -1.37 7.57 20.14
C MET A 283 -0.17 7.61 21.10
N PHE A 284 1.00 7.13 20.65
CA PHE A 284 2.22 7.05 21.46
C PHE A 284 3.43 7.67 20.73
N PRO A 285 3.40 8.97 20.44
CA PRO A 285 4.48 9.61 19.67
C PRO A 285 5.83 9.62 20.42
N GLU A 286 5.81 9.51 21.75
CA GLU A 286 7.02 9.49 22.57
C GLU A 286 7.74 8.14 22.54
N ASP A 287 7.02 7.06 22.25
CA ASP A 287 7.58 5.70 22.15
C ASP A 287 8.17 5.41 20.73
N MET A 288 8.12 6.40 19.84
CA MET A 288 8.58 6.25 18.48
C MET A 288 10.09 6.52 18.39
N ASN A 289 10.89 5.46 18.45
CA ASN A 289 12.31 5.50 18.02
C ASN A 289 12.43 5.54 16.49
N ALA A 290 13.66 5.68 15.96
CA ALA A 290 13.89 5.76 14.51
C ALA A 290 13.40 4.51 13.76
N PHE A 291 13.53 3.32 14.35
CA PHE A 291 13.07 2.06 13.76
C PHE A 291 11.54 2.07 13.62
N ASN A 292 10.83 2.31 14.73
CA ASN A 292 9.37 2.34 14.75
C ASN A 292 8.80 3.45 13.85
N SER A 293 9.41 4.63 13.84
CA SER A 293 8.96 5.73 12.97
C SER A 293 9.06 5.41 11.48
N ASN A 294 10.07 4.63 11.07
CA ASN A 294 10.18 4.17 9.69
C ASN A 294 9.10 3.16 9.32
N ILE A 295 8.63 2.31 10.25
CA ILE A 295 7.50 1.39 10.00
C ILE A 295 6.26 2.18 9.58
N TYR A 296 5.98 3.31 10.24
CA TYR A 296 4.81 4.15 9.98
C TYR A 296 4.95 5.08 8.74
N LEU A 297 6.05 5.00 7.99
CA LEU A 297 6.09 5.52 6.62
C LEU A 297 5.31 4.62 5.63
N ALA A 298 4.93 3.42 6.06
CA ALA A 298 4.13 2.45 5.35
C ALA A 298 3.07 1.84 6.28
N GLU A 299 2.26 2.70 6.89
CA GLU A 299 1.21 2.37 7.85
C GLU A 299 0.20 1.34 7.32
N ASP A 300 -0.07 1.37 6.03
CA ASP A 300 -0.93 0.42 5.33
C ASP A 300 -0.42 -1.04 5.41
N ARG A 301 0.89 -1.25 5.48
CA ARG A 301 1.48 -2.59 5.70
C ARG A 301 1.23 -3.10 7.11
N VAL A 302 1.30 -2.22 8.11
CA VAL A 302 1.00 -2.56 9.50
C VAL A 302 -0.44 -3.08 9.61
N LEU A 303 -1.39 -2.34 9.02
CA LEU A 303 -2.80 -2.74 9.02
C LEU A 303 -3.01 -4.10 8.32
N CYS A 304 -2.36 -4.32 7.17
CA CYS A 304 -2.47 -5.58 6.43
C CYS A 304 -1.99 -6.78 7.25
N HIS A 305 -0.82 -6.65 7.92
CA HIS A 305 -0.29 -7.71 8.77
C HIS A 305 -1.22 -8.00 9.96
N SER A 306 -1.65 -6.95 10.68
CA SER A 306 -2.51 -7.09 11.86
C SER A 306 -3.88 -7.70 11.52
N LEU A 307 -4.45 -7.42 10.35
CA LEU A 307 -5.69 -8.03 9.88
C LEU A 307 -5.56 -9.55 9.67
N VAL A 308 -4.48 -9.97 9.00
CA VAL A 308 -4.28 -11.40 8.69
C VAL A 308 -3.86 -12.19 9.92
N THR A 309 -3.18 -11.56 10.88
CA THR A 309 -2.74 -12.21 12.12
C THR A 309 -3.67 -11.99 13.30
N LYS A 310 -4.85 -11.38 13.09
CA LYS A 310 -5.84 -11.11 14.14
C LYS A 310 -6.23 -12.39 14.86
N GLU A 311 -6.17 -12.36 16.20
CA GLU A 311 -6.46 -13.52 17.05
C GLU A 311 -7.91 -14.02 16.83
N ASN A 312 -8.08 -15.33 16.82
CA ASN A 312 -9.38 -16.00 16.66
C ASN A 312 -10.14 -15.62 15.37
N CYS A 313 -9.47 -15.09 14.37
CA CYS A 313 -10.06 -14.70 13.10
C CYS A 313 -9.33 -15.39 11.92
N SER A 314 -10.06 -15.60 10.82
CA SER A 314 -9.51 -16.16 9.58
C SER A 314 -9.62 -15.16 8.42
N TYR A 315 -9.33 -13.89 8.70
CA TYR A 315 -9.43 -12.82 7.71
C TYR A 315 -8.33 -12.91 6.66
N ILE A 316 -8.71 -12.69 5.40
CA ILE A 316 -7.80 -12.65 4.26
C ILE A 316 -7.86 -11.30 3.55
N LEU A 317 -6.81 -10.99 2.81
CA LEU A 317 -6.72 -9.83 1.94
C LEU A 317 -6.75 -10.27 0.47
N ARG A 318 -7.40 -9.47 -0.40
CA ARG A 318 -7.63 -9.83 -1.79
C ARG A 318 -7.22 -8.71 -2.76
N TYR A 319 -6.54 -9.09 -3.83
CA TYR A 319 -6.37 -8.23 -4.99
C TYR A 319 -7.54 -8.44 -5.96
N VAL A 320 -8.16 -7.35 -6.42
CA VAL A 320 -9.32 -7.37 -7.33
C VAL A 320 -8.91 -6.76 -8.68
N LYS A 321 -8.46 -7.59 -9.58
CA LYS A 321 -7.89 -7.19 -10.87
C LYS A 321 -8.80 -6.33 -11.76
N LYS A 322 -10.13 -6.53 -11.70
CA LYS A 322 -11.10 -5.76 -12.48
C LYS A 322 -11.23 -4.29 -12.06
N THR A 323 -10.64 -3.95 -10.92
CA THR A 323 -10.79 -2.69 -10.23
C THR A 323 -9.59 -1.81 -10.57
N LEU A 324 -9.82 -0.75 -11.34
CA LEU A 324 -8.78 0.17 -11.78
C LEU A 324 -9.02 1.56 -11.20
N ALA A 325 -7.94 2.24 -10.78
CA ALA A 325 -7.96 3.66 -10.46
C ALA A 325 -6.77 4.36 -11.11
N PHE A 326 -7.01 5.54 -11.65
CA PHE A 326 -5.98 6.36 -12.29
C PHE A 326 -5.44 7.38 -11.32
N THR A 327 -4.12 7.55 -11.28
CA THR A 327 -3.46 8.57 -10.44
C THR A 327 -2.30 9.20 -11.17
N ASP A 328 -1.93 10.40 -10.78
CA ASP A 328 -0.72 11.04 -11.29
C ASP A 328 0.51 10.49 -10.58
N VAL A 329 1.63 10.45 -11.31
CA VAL A 329 2.91 9.95 -10.81
C VAL A 329 3.97 11.04 -10.94
N PRO A 330 5.04 11.00 -10.10
CA PRO A 330 6.16 11.91 -10.23
C PRO A 330 6.77 11.91 -11.63
N GLU A 331 7.03 13.10 -12.17
CA GLU A 331 7.59 13.27 -13.52
C GLU A 331 9.11 13.52 -13.49
N THR A 332 9.68 13.86 -12.34
CA THR A 332 11.11 14.19 -12.16
C THR A 332 11.80 13.22 -11.19
N LEU A 333 13.13 13.09 -11.33
CA LEU A 333 13.92 12.24 -10.43
C LEU A 333 13.91 12.75 -8.99
N GLY A 334 13.91 14.06 -8.78
CA GLY A 334 13.88 14.64 -7.44
C GLY A 334 12.56 14.38 -6.70
N GLU A 335 11.45 14.33 -7.42
CA GLU A 335 10.14 14.02 -6.83
C GLU A 335 10.00 12.54 -6.49
N ILE A 336 10.38 11.67 -7.43
CA ILE A 336 10.29 10.23 -7.21
C ILE A 336 11.24 9.77 -6.10
N LEU A 337 12.43 10.37 -5.94
CA LEU A 337 13.34 10.07 -4.84
C LEU A 337 12.70 10.32 -3.48
N GLY A 338 12.02 11.45 -3.31
CA GLY A 338 11.31 11.75 -2.06
C GLY A 338 10.20 10.75 -1.75
N GLN A 339 9.49 10.28 -2.78
CA GLN A 339 8.46 9.26 -2.63
C GLN A 339 9.09 7.89 -2.32
N ARG A 340 10.13 7.49 -3.06
CA ARG A 340 10.78 6.17 -2.91
C ARG A 340 11.51 6.02 -1.59
N ARG A 341 12.10 7.08 -1.03
CA ARG A 341 12.67 7.05 0.31
C ARG A 341 11.67 6.49 1.32
N ARG A 342 10.45 7.00 1.31
CA ARG A 342 9.39 6.53 2.22
C ARG A 342 9.01 5.07 1.94
N TRP A 343 8.82 4.72 0.67
CA TRP A 343 8.39 3.38 0.28
C TRP A 343 9.45 2.32 0.56
N VAL A 344 10.72 2.62 0.25
CA VAL A 344 11.83 1.69 0.50
C VAL A 344 12.02 1.48 2.00
N ASN A 345 12.21 2.56 2.77
CA ASN A 345 12.43 2.45 4.20
C ASN A 345 11.19 1.87 4.90
N GLY A 346 10.01 2.45 4.71
CA GLY A 346 8.79 1.96 5.34
C GLY A 346 8.53 0.49 5.05
N SER A 347 8.69 0.05 3.80
CA SER A 347 8.50 -1.36 3.43
C SER A 347 9.50 -2.29 4.09
N TRP A 348 10.76 -1.88 4.15
CA TRP A 348 11.83 -2.68 4.72
C TRP A 348 11.64 -2.87 6.24
N PHE A 349 11.39 -1.78 6.98
CA PHE A 349 11.16 -1.84 8.42
C PHE A 349 9.83 -2.53 8.78
N ALA A 350 8.75 -2.29 8.03
CA ALA A 350 7.48 -2.99 8.24
C ALA A 350 7.58 -4.50 7.95
N MET A 351 8.44 -4.91 7.02
CA MET A 351 8.70 -6.32 6.75
C MET A 351 9.41 -6.99 7.93
N ILE A 352 10.41 -6.35 8.52
CA ILE A 352 11.10 -6.85 9.71
C ILE A 352 10.14 -6.91 10.89
N ASP A 353 9.31 -5.89 11.09
CA ASP A 353 8.27 -5.90 12.13
C ASP A 353 7.30 -7.08 11.96
N SER A 354 6.89 -7.37 10.71
CA SER A 354 6.04 -8.52 10.41
C SER A 354 6.72 -9.86 10.72
N LEU A 355 8.04 -9.97 10.49
CA LEU A 355 8.82 -11.16 10.86
C LEU A 355 8.89 -11.33 12.38
N ASN A 356 9.13 -10.24 13.11
CA ASN A 356 9.17 -10.26 14.58
C ASN A 356 7.81 -10.66 15.18
N LYS A 357 6.70 -10.25 14.55
CA LYS A 357 5.33 -10.55 14.98
C LYS A 357 4.76 -11.84 14.36
N TYR A 358 5.59 -12.65 13.69
CA TYR A 358 5.15 -13.87 13.00
C TYR A 358 4.40 -14.86 13.92
N SER A 359 4.77 -14.94 15.20
CA SER A 359 4.09 -15.80 16.18
C SER A 359 2.59 -15.50 16.36
N LYS A 360 2.14 -14.26 16.06
CA LYS A 360 0.71 -13.91 16.09
C LYS A 360 -0.11 -14.74 15.08
N LEU A 361 0.49 -15.18 13.95
CA LEU A 361 -0.19 -16.02 12.96
C LEU A 361 -0.70 -17.34 13.57
N ARG A 362 0.01 -17.91 14.53
CA ARG A 362 -0.39 -19.17 15.20
C ARG A 362 -1.66 -19.01 16.04
N LYS A 363 -1.96 -17.78 16.50
CA LYS A 363 -3.17 -17.48 17.29
C LYS A 363 -4.39 -17.17 16.41
N SER A 364 -4.22 -17.08 15.11
CA SER A 364 -5.32 -16.90 14.16
C SER A 364 -6.08 -18.21 13.94
N SER A 365 -7.34 -18.11 13.50
CA SER A 365 -8.18 -19.28 13.16
C SER A 365 -8.03 -19.71 11.69
N HIS A 366 -6.91 -19.41 11.04
CA HIS A 366 -6.63 -19.90 9.69
C HIS A 366 -6.44 -21.42 9.67
N SER A 367 -6.90 -22.08 8.60
CA SER A 367 -6.60 -23.50 8.37
C SER A 367 -5.09 -23.72 8.25
N PHE A 368 -4.62 -24.92 8.58
CA PHE A 368 -3.20 -25.29 8.47
C PHE A 368 -2.60 -24.98 7.09
N LEU A 369 -3.32 -25.31 6.00
CA LEU A 369 -2.86 -25.00 4.65
C LEU A 369 -2.72 -23.49 4.41
N ARG A 370 -3.62 -22.68 4.97
CA ARG A 370 -3.53 -21.21 4.86
C ARG A 370 -2.35 -20.67 5.67
N GLN A 371 -2.15 -21.16 6.89
CA GLN A 371 -0.98 -20.79 7.70
C GLN A 371 0.32 -21.18 7.01
N ALA A 372 0.40 -22.37 6.40
CA ALA A 372 1.56 -22.80 5.62
C ALA A 372 1.80 -21.89 4.40
N ALA A 373 0.76 -21.50 3.68
CA ALA A 373 0.89 -20.60 2.53
C ALA A 373 1.36 -19.18 2.95
N ILE A 374 0.84 -18.65 4.05
CA ILE A 374 1.28 -17.36 4.60
C ILE A 374 2.75 -17.48 5.09
N SER A 375 3.11 -18.58 5.77
CA SER A 375 4.48 -18.83 6.24
C SER A 375 5.47 -18.89 5.08
N PHE A 376 5.09 -19.57 4.00
CA PHE A 376 5.88 -19.61 2.77
C PHE A 376 6.09 -18.19 2.19
N LEU A 377 5.05 -17.38 2.16
CA LEU A 377 5.15 -15.99 1.71
C LEU A 377 6.05 -15.15 2.61
N VAL A 378 5.98 -15.33 3.93
CA VAL A 378 6.86 -14.65 4.89
C VAL A 378 8.33 -15.05 4.67
N LEU A 379 8.62 -16.34 4.45
CA LEU A 379 9.96 -16.81 4.10
C LEU A 379 10.44 -16.20 2.76
N TYR A 380 9.58 -16.16 1.76
CA TYR A 380 9.86 -15.50 0.48
C TYR A 380 10.24 -14.02 0.70
N HIS A 381 9.51 -13.30 1.55
CA HIS A 381 9.81 -11.89 1.86
C HIS A 381 11.11 -11.73 2.66
N LEU A 382 11.46 -12.68 3.54
CA LEU A 382 12.75 -12.67 4.22
C LEU A 382 13.91 -12.75 3.22
N VAL A 383 13.83 -13.67 2.26
CA VAL A 383 14.81 -13.77 1.17
C VAL A 383 14.87 -12.44 0.40
N TYR A 384 13.73 -11.85 0.07
CA TYR A 384 13.67 -10.56 -0.62
C TYR A 384 14.33 -9.42 0.18
N VAL A 385 14.13 -9.35 1.50
CA VAL A 385 14.78 -8.36 2.39
C VAL A 385 16.30 -8.48 2.32
N VAL A 386 16.84 -9.70 2.45
CA VAL A 386 18.30 -9.96 2.39
C VAL A 386 18.86 -9.54 1.04
N PHE A 387 18.20 -9.93 -0.06
CA PHE A 387 18.67 -9.55 -1.40
C PHE A 387 18.57 -8.05 -1.65
N SER A 388 17.50 -7.39 -1.21
CA SER A 388 17.34 -5.95 -1.37
C SER A 388 18.40 -5.16 -0.60
N TRP A 389 18.85 -5.67 0.55
CA TRP A 389 19.94 -5.09 1.34
C TRP A 389 21.27 -5.09 0.59
N LEU A 390 21.57 -6.16 -0.15
CA LEU A 390 22.84 -6.36 -0.88
C LEU A 390 22.77 -5.94 -2.36
N MET A 391 21.67 -5.35 -2.80
CA MET A 391 21.38 -5.17 -4.23
C MET A 391 22.40 -4.25 -4.95
N VAL A 392 22.92 -3.22 -4.27
CA VAL A 392 23.91 -2.31 -4.85
C VAL A 392 25.24 -3.05 -5.09
N GLY A 393 25.71 -3.78 -4.09
CA GLY A 393 26.91 -4.62 -4.22
C GLY A 393 26.74 -5.73 -5.25
N THR A 394 25.54 -6.31 -5.33
CA THR A 394 25.20 -7.33 -6.34
C THR A 394 25.28 -6.79 -7.76
N LEU A 395 24.71 -5.61 -8.03
CA LEU A 395 24.75 -5.02 -9.36
C LEU A 395 26.20 -4.65 -9.79
N PHE A 396 27.00 -4.17 -8.83
CA PHE A 396 28.43 -3.97 -9.06
C PHE A 396 29.13 -5.30 -9.40
N LEU A 397 28.86 -6.37 -8.66
CA LEU A 397 29.44 -7.69 -8.90
C LEU A 397 29.09 -8.23 -10.30
N VAL A 398 27.83 -8.08 -10.72
CA VAL A 398 27.37 -8.47 -12.06
C VAL A 398 28.16 -7.72 -13.13
N LEU A 399 28.30 -6.40 -12.99
CA LEU A 399 29.10 -5.60 -13.92
C LEU A 399 30.56 -6.06 -13.96
N PHE A 400 31.16 -6.28 -12.80
CA PHE A 400 32.56 -6.73 -12.69
C PHE A 400 32.78 -8.06 -13.38
N ILE A 401 31.92 -9.06 -13.13
CA ILE A 401 32.02 -10.38 -13.75
C ILE A 401 31.91 -10.26 -15.28
N GLN A 402 30.97 -9.49 -15.79
CA GLN A 402 30.77 -9.31 -17.24
C GLN A 402 31.96 -8.59 -17.91
N VAL A 403 32.54 -7.58 -17.24
CA VAL A 403 33.73 -6.90 -17.76
C VAL A 403 34.92 -7.88 -17.84
N LYS A 404 35.06 -8.80 -16.87
CA LYS A 404 36.11 -9.81 -16.86
C LYS A 404 35.89 -10.96 -17.86
N GLN A 405 34.65 -11.24 -18.23
CA GLN A 405 34.31 -12.27 -19.22
C GLN A 405 34.54 -11.84 -20.68
N ILE A 406 34.58 -10.54 -20.93
CA ILE A 406 34.90 -10.00 -22.27
C ILE A 406 36.39 -9.74 -22.30
N ASP A 407 37.08 -10.21 -23.32
CA ASP A 407 38.53 -9.95 -23.53
C ASP A 407 38.76 -8.48 -23.98
N LEU A 408 38.57 -7.55 -23.02
CA LEU A 408 38.81 -6.12 -23.23
C LEU A 408 40.28 -5.77 -22.93
N PRO A 409 40.85 -4.73 -23.58
CA PRO A 409 42.12 -4.17 -23.17
C PRO A 409 42.05 -3.77 -21.67
N GLU A 410 43.07 -4.13 -20.91
CA GLU A 410 43.18 -3.92 -19.44
C GLU A 410 42.80 -2.47 -19.02
N PHE A 411 43.26 -1.49 -19.81
CA PHE A 411 42.89 -0.09 -19.60
C PHE A 411 41.33 0.13 -19.61
N LEU A 412 40.60 -0.49 -20.54
CA LEU A 412 39.16 -0.33 -20.66
C LEU A 412 38.44 -1.05 -19.52
N GLU A 413 38.90 -2.23 -19.11
CA GLU A 413 38.38 -2.92 -17.93
C GLU A 413 38.45 -2.04 -16.69
N HIS A 414 39.66 -1.51 -16.39
CA HIS A 414 39.84 -0.63 -15.27
C HIS A 414 39.03 0.66 -15.38
N LEU A 415 38.95 1.25 -16.57
CA LEU A 415 38.16 2.45 -16.81
C LEU A 415 36.68 2.23 -16.49
N LEU A 416 36.08 1.17 -17.03
CA LEU A 416 34.65 0.86 -16.81
C LEU A 416 34.34 0.65 -15.33
N VAL A 417 35.13 -0.18 -14.64
CA VAL A 417 34.92 -0.46 -13.21
C VAL A 417 35.11 0.78 -12.35
N ASN A 418 36.20 1.54 -12.57
CA ASN A 418 36.53 2.72 -11.74
C ASN A 418 35.52 3.87 -11.97
N VAL A 419 35.04 4.07 -13.21
CA VAL A 419 34.02 5.10 -13.48
C VAL A 419 32.71 4.71 -12.78
N TYR A 420 32.31 3.44 -12.80
CA TYR A 420 31.12 3.00 -12.07
C TYR A 420 31.24 3.22 -10.56
N ILE A 421 32.38 2.85 -9.96
CA ILE A 421 32.66 3.14 -8.54
C ILE A 421 32.61 4.64 -8.27
N GLY A 422 33.18 5.46 -9.15
CA GLY A 422 33.11 6.92 -9.04
C GLY A 422 31.66 7.44 -9.02
N ILE A 423 30.80 6.89 -9.87
CA ILE A 423 29.36 7.23 -9.89
C ILE A 423 28.70 6.85 -8.54
N LEU A 424 28.99 5.67 -7.99
CA LEU A 424 28.44 5.26 -6.68
C LEU A 424 28.90 6.20 -5.55
N ILE A 425 30.17 6.62 -5.56
CA ILE A 425 30.70 7.59 -4.57
C ILE A 425 29.99 8.95 -4.71
N ILE A 426 29.77 9.42 -5.92
CA ILE A 426 29.03 10.67 -6.18
C ILE A 426 27.59 10.56 -5.66
N ILE A 427 26.90 9.47 -5.97
CA ILE A 427 25.53 9.21 -5.49
C ILE A 427 25.49 9.23 -3.96
N PHE A 428 26.41 8.51 -3.32
CA PHE A 428 26.50 8.43 -1.86
C PHE A 428 26.73 9.81 -1.25
N THR A 429 27.69 10.57 -1.77
CA THR A 429 28.04 11.92 -1.28
C THR A 429 26.87 12.90 -1.42
N ILE A 430 26.19 12.91 -2.56
CA ILE A 430 25.01 13.75 -2.78
C ILE A 430 23.86 13.33 -1.82
N SER A 431 23.70 12.03 -1.60
CA SER A 431 22.62 11.49 -0.76
C SER A 431 22.74 11.86 0.71
N LEU A 432 23.96 12.15 1.20
CA LEU A 432 24.18 12.52 2.61
C LEU A 432 23.77 13.96 2.95
N GLY A 433 23.75 14.90 2.00
CA GLY A 433 23.62 16.31 2.37
C GLY A 433 22.76 17.19 1.47
N VAL A 434 22.29 16.70 0.30
CA VAL A 434 21.64 17.56 -0.69
C VAL A 434 20.19 17.16 -0.92
N LYS A 435 19.27 18.14 -0.91
CA LYS A 435 17.88 17.90 -1.27
C LYS A 435 17.77 17.56 -2.77
N PRO A 436 17.15 16.44 -3.18
CA PRO A 436 17.12 15.97 -4.58
C PRO A 436 16.66 17.00 -5.60
N ARG A 437 15.64 17.79 -5.27
CA ARG A 437 15.09 18.81 -6.17
C ARG A 437 16.11 19.91 -6.56
N ARG A 438 17.17 20.11 -5.75
CA ARG A 438 18.22 21.14 -6.03
C ARG A 438 19.28 20.65 -7.02
N VAL A 439 19.41 19.32 -7.18
CA VAL A 439 20.44 18.69 -8.00
C VAL A 439 19.84 17.86 -9.14
N GLU A 440 18.61 18.17 -9.52
CA GLU A 440 17.88 17.46 -10.58
C GLU A 440 18.71 17.23 -11.86
N PRO A 441 19.43 18.24 -12.43
CA PRO A 441 20.27 18.01 -13.62
C PRO A 441 21.39 16.99 -13.37
N THR A 442 22.02 17.02 -12.21
CA THR A 442 23.07 16.07 -11.84
C THR A 442 22.50 14.65 -11.73
N LEU A 443 21.31 14.49 -11.14
CA LEU A 443 20.62 13.21 -11.02
C LEU A 443 20.27 12.64 -12.41
N GLN A 444 19.86 13.49 -13.34
CA GLN A 444 19.58 13.08 -14.73
C GLN A 444 20.84 12.57 -15.43
N VAL A 445 21.97 13.27 -15.29
CA VAL A 445 23.27 12.84 -15.84
C VAL A 445 23.70 11.50 -15.24
N ILE A 446 23.61 11.34 -13.92
CA ILE A 446 23.92 10.08 -13.24
C ILE A 446 23.03 8.97 -13.75
N SER A 447 21.72 9.19 -13.83
CA SER A 447 20.75 8.21 -14.33
C SER A 447 21.04 7.81 -15.79
N PHE A 448 21.44 8.75 -16.64
CA PHE A 448 21.84 8.47 -18.01
C PHE A 448 23.07 7.55 -18.09
N PHE A 449 24.13 7.83 -17.33
CA PHE A 449 25.31 6.96 -17.28
C PHE A 449 25.00 5.57 -16.71
N LEU A 450 24.19 5.48 -15.66
CA LEU A 450 23.72 4.21 -15.13
C LEU A 450 22.91 3.42 -16.18
N GLY A 451 22.10 4.11 -16.98
CA GLY A 451 21.39 3.51 -18.11
C GLY A 451 22.32 2.96 -19.20
N LEU A 452 23.45 3.67 -19.49
CA LEU A 452 24.48 3.16 -20.41
C LEU A 452 25.15 1.90 -19.87
N TYR A 453 25.46 1.83 -18.56
CA TYR A 453 25.92 0.59 -17.94
C TYR A 453 24.93 -0.55 -18.06
N MET A 454 23.64 -0.26 -17.92
CA MET A 454 22.61 -1.30 -18.12
C MET A 454 22.55 -1.78 -19.57
N ALA A 455 22.68 -0.86 -20.54
CA ALA A 455 22.78 -1.23 -21.96
C ALA A 455 23.99 -2.13 -22.22
N PHE A 456 25.14 -1.79 -21.65
CA PHE A 456 26.34 -2.62 -21.71
C PHE A 456 26.09 -3.99 -21.12
N ILE A 457 25.56 -4.10 -19.89
CA ILE A 457 25.23 -5.36 -19.22
C ILE A 457 24.31 -6.22 -20.11
N MET A 458 23.26 -5.62 -20.67
CA MET A 458 22.30 -6.35 -21.53
C MET A 458 22.92 -6.78 -22.85
N THR A 459 23.80 -5.98 -23.44
CA THR A 459 24.48 -6.32 -24.69
C THR A 459 25.44 -7.50 -24.51
N VAL A 460 26.24 -7.47 -23.45
CA VAL A 460 27.15 -8.56 -23.10
C VAL A 460 26.38 -9.86 -22.85
N LEU A 461 25.31 -9.74 -22.12
CA LEU A 461 24.44 -10.88 -21.81
C LEU A 461 23.82 -11.48 -23.08
N CYS A 462 23.31 -10.65 -24.00
CA CYS A 462 22.81 -11.11 -25.29
C CYS A 462 23.92 -11.75 -26.14
N TYR A 463 25.15 -11.23 -26.09
CA TYR A 463 26.29 -11.81 -26.80
C TYR A 463 26.55 -13.24 -26.32
N PHE A 464 26.65 -13.48 -25.02
CA PHE A 464 26.87 -14.81 -24.47
C PHE A 464 25.73 -15.79 -24.77
N ILE A 465 24.49 -15.29 -24.82
CA ILE A 465 23.32 -16.12 -25.13
C ILE A 465 23.31 -16.58 -26.61
N PHE A 466 23.69 -15.70 -27.56
CA PHE A 466 23.46 -15.94 -28.97
C PHE A 466 24.73 -16.28 -29.78
N ALA A 467 25.91 -15.89 -29.33
CA ALA A 467 27.13 -16.00 -30.07
C ALA A 467 28.13 -17.03 -29.53
N ASP A 468 28.06 -17.36 -28.23
CA ASP A 468 28.99 -18.29 -27.59
C ASP A 468 28.40 -19.71 -27.60
N SER A 469 28.93 -20.56 -28.52
CA SER A 469 28.51 -21.95 -28.63
C SER A 469 29.24 -22.90 -27.66
N ASP A 470 30.34 -22.46 -27.03
CA ASP A 470 31.12 -23.23 -26.05
C ASP A 470 30.71 -22.90 -24.60
N SER A 471 29.41 -22.76 -24.38
CA SER A 471 28.86 -22.29 -23.13
C SER A 471 29.25 -23.15 -21.93
N THR A 472 29.83 -22.51 -20.92
CA THR A 472 30.00 -23.10 -19.57
C THR A 472 28.62 -23.20 -18.90
N ALA A 473 28.44 -24.15 -17.96
CA ALA A 473 27.20 -24.35 -17.21
C ALA A 473 26.67 -23.02 -16.57
N THR A 474 27.56 -22.07 -16.31
CA THR A 474 27.22 -20.74 -15.76
C THR A 474 26.51 -19.85 -16.80
N SER A 475 26.96 -19.90 -18.06
CA SER A 475 26.34 -19.13 -19.14
C SER A 475 24.95 -19.67 -19.49
N GLU A 476 24.74 -20.99 -19.42
CA GLU A 476 23.43 -21.61 -19.65
C GLU A 476 22.38 -21.18 -18.61
N ILE A 477 22.76 -21.09 -17.33
CA ILE A 477 21.83 -20.71 -16.28
C ILE A 477 21.56 -19.22 -16.29
N LEU A 478 22.60 -18.39 -16.48
CA LEU A 478 22.42 -16.97 -16.65
C LEU A 478 21.50 -16.70 -17.84
N SER A 479 21.68 -17.43 -18.95
CA SER A 479 20.81 -17.40 -20.11
C SER A 479 19.38 -17.80 -19.78
N LEU A 480 19.19 -18.88 -19.03
CA LEU A 480 17.87 -19.35 -18.61
C LEU A 480 17.14 -18.31 -17.73
N VAL A 481 17.86 -17.70 -16.77
CA VAL A 481 17.29 -16.66 -15.90
C VAL A 481 16.89 -15.42 -16.70
N VAL A 482 17.73 -14.99 -17.64
CA VAL A 482 17.46 -13.80 -18.46
C VAL A 482 16.33 -14.06 -19.45
N PHE A 483 16.37 -15.19 -20.18
CA PHE A 483 15.27 -15.59 -21.04
C PHE A 483 13.98 -15.76 -20.25
N GLY A 484 14.05 -16.47 -19.12
CA GLY A 484 12.91 -16.62 -18.22
C GLY A 484 12.32 -15.26 -17.84
N THR A 485 13.16 -14.28 -17.50
CA THR A 485 12.74 -12.91 -17.16
C THR A 485 12.14 -12.21 -18.38
N LEU A 486 12.82 -12.20 -19.51
CA LEU A 486 12.36 -11.53 -20.73
C LEU A 486 11.03 -12.07 -21.26
N PHE A 487 10.76 -13.38 -21.09
CA PHE A 487 9.52 -14.00 -21.53
C PHE A 487 8.43 -13.99 -20.46
N ALA A 488 8.79 -14.11 -19.17
CA ALA A 488 7.82 -14.11 -18.08
C ALA A 488 6.96 -12.83 -18.06
N TYR A 489 7.58 -11.68 -18.31
CA TYR A 489 6.87 -10.40 -18.29
C TYR A 489 5.84 -10.28 -19.42
N PRO A 490 6.18 -10.43 -20.73
CA PRO A 490 5.20 -10.40 -21.80
C PRO A 490 4.11 -11.46 -21.67
N ILE A 491 4.47 -12.70 -21.29
CA ILE A 491 3.50 -13.78 -21.13
C ILE A 491 2.44 -13.42 -20.07
N ASN A 492 2.87 -12.95 -18.88
CA ASN A 492 1.92 -12.54 -17.85
C ASN A 492 1.05 -11.35 -18.28
N ILE A 493 1.60 -10.38 -19.01
CA ILE A 493 0.81 -9.26 -19.57
C ILE A 493 -0.29 -9.80 -20.48
N VAL A 494 0.03 -10.74 -21.35
CA VAL A 494 -0.93 -11.36 -22.28
C VAL A 494 -1.95 -12.21 -21.53
N VAL A 495 -1.51 -13.10 -20.64
CA VAL A 495 -2.37 -13.96 -19.81
C VAL A 495 -3.36 -13.13 -18.99
N HIS A 496 -2.90 -12.03 -18.42
CA HIS A 496 -3.76 -11.13 -17.69
C HIS A 496 -4.65 -10.23 -18.58
N GLY A 497 -4.58 -10.34 -19.92
CA GLY A 497 -5.37 -9.52 -20.85
C GLY A 497 -5.11 -8.02 -20.65
N SER A 498 -3.88 -7.67 -20.27
CA SER A 498 -3.50 -6.28 -20.03
C SER A 498 -3.17 -5.59 -21.35
N ASN A 499 -3.25 -4.26 -21.37
CA ASN A 499 -2.94 -3.49 -22.57
C ASN A 499 -1.47 -3.69 -22.97
N ILE A 500 -1.25 -4.24 -24.16
CA ILE A 500 0.08 -4.53 -24.70
C ILE A 500 0.95 -3.27 -24.87
N ASN A 501 0.32 -2.08 -24.92
CA ASN A 501 1.05 -0.81 -24.98
C ASN A 501 1.99 -0.57 -23.78
N ILE A 502 1.77 -1.27 -22.67
CA ILE A 502 2.67 -1.24 -21.50
C ILE A 502 4.07 -1.73 -21.87
N LEU A 503 4.17 -2.68 -22.84
CA LEU A 503 5.45 -3.18 -23.34
C LEU A 503 6.32 -2.08 -23.95
N LYS A 504 5.72 -0.98 -24.44
CA LYS A 504 6.47 0.17 -24.99
C LYS A 504 7.37 0.83 -23.94
N GLY A 505 7.03 0.70 -22.65
CA GLY A 505 7.82 1.24 -21.53
C GLY A 505 8.90 0.29 -20.99
N ILE A 506 8.98 -0.95 -21.48
CA ILE A 506 9.91 -1.96 -20.95
C ILE A 506 11.37 -1.51 -21.15
N VAL A 507 11.71 -0.95 -22.30
CA VAL A 507 13.08 -0.48 -22.56
C VAL A 507 13.46 0.60 -21.55
N GLN A 508 12.58 1.58 -21.32
CA GLN A 508 12.81 2.63 -20.33
C GLN A 508 12.92 2.06 -18.89
N TYR A 509 12.10 1.07 -18.56
CA TYR A 509 12.16 0.39 -17.28
C TYR A 509 13.50 -0.32 -17.07
N ILE A 510 13.99 -1.07 -18.07
CA ILE A 510 15.29 -1.73 -18.03
C ILE A 510 16.41 -0.70 -17.85
N PHE A 511 16.41 0.38 -18.63
CA PHE A 511 17.40 1.46 -18.51
C PHE A 511 17.38 2.16 -17.15
N MET A 512 16.20 2.31 -16.54
CA MET A 512 16.03 2.93 -15.23
C MET A 512 16.36 1.98 -14.07
N THR A 513 16.46 0.67 -14.30
CA THR A 513 16.70 -0.33 -13.24
C THR A 513 17.94 -0.02 -12.40
N PRO A 514 19.14 0.33 -12.94
CA PRO A 514 20.28 0.68 -12.10
C PRO A 514 20.08 1.98 -11.32
N THR A 515 19.26 2.91 -11.83
CA THR A 515 18.85 4.11 -11.10
C THR A 515 17.99 3.77 -9.90
N TYR A 516 17.02 2.85 -10.07
CA TYR A 516 16.21 2.32 -8.96
C TYR A 516 17.07 1.62 -7.91
N ILE A 517 18.05 0.80 -8.34
CA ILE A 517 18.92 0.04 -7.44
C ILE A 517 19.94 0.97 -6.76
N ASN A 518 20.70 1.74 -7.52
CA ASN A 518 21.80 2.51 -6.96
C ASN A 518 21.30 3.84 -6.34
N LEU A 519 20.67 4.70 -7.15
CA LEU A 519 20.33 6.04 -6.70
C LEU A 519 19.22 6.02 -5.63
N PHE A 520 18.12 5.27 -5.87
CA PHE A 520 17.00 5.31 -4.94
C PHE A 520 17.29 4.57 -3.64
N LEU A 521 17.98 3.44 -3.70
CA LEU A 521 18.32 2.67 -2.51
C LEU A 521 19.37 3.39 -1.65
N ILE A 522 20.48 3.87 -2.26
CA ILE A 522 21.51 4.62 -1.54
C ILE A 522 20.88 5.87 -0.89
N TYR A 523 20.07 6.63 -1.64
CA TYR A 523 19.41 7.81 -1.11
C TYR A 523 18.48 7.47 0.06
N SER A 524 17.70 6.40 -0.06
CA SER A 524 16.77 5.97 1.00
C SER A 524 17.51 5.58 2.28
N ILE A 525 18.56 4.79 2.17
CA ILE A 525 19.39 4.36 3.31
C ILE A 525 20.11 5.56 3.96
N CYS A 526 20.69 6.46 3.17
CA CYS A 526 21.36 7.67 3.70
C CYS A 526 20.38 8.62 4.41
N ASN A 527 19.08 8.53 4.13
CA ASN A 527 18.04 9.39 4.69
C ASN A 527 17.01 8.63 5.54
N VAL A 528 17.42 7.55 6.20
CA VAL A 528 16.57 6.76 7.09
C VAL A 528 16.10 7.53 8.33
N HIS A 529 16.83 8.57 8.75
CA HIS A 529 16.46 9.48 9.83
C HIS A 529 15.29 10.40 9.48
N ASP A 530 15.05 10.65 8.19
CA ASP A 530 13.96 11.52 7.75
C ASP A 530 12.66 10.71 7.66
N CYS A 531 11.94 10.65 8.78
CA CYS A 531 10.60 10.03 8.87
C CYS A 531 9.47 10.99 8.48
N THR A 532 9.75 12.12 7.82
CA THR A 532 8.74 13.07 7.37
C THR A 532 8.10 12.62 6.04
N TRP A 533 6.89 13.11 5.79
CA TRP A 533 6.17 12.88 4.52
C TRP A 533 6.65 13.78 3.37
N GLY A 534 7.79 14.48 3.58
CA GLY A 534 8.56 15.16 2.53
C GLY A 534 7.95 16.45 1.94
N ASN A 535 6.64 16.59 1.91
CA ASN A 535 5.95 17.76 1.33
C ASN A 535 5.37 18.70 2.39
N ARG A 536 5.53 18.39 3.68
CA ARG A 536 4.90 19.11 4.78
C ARG A 536 5.98 19.71 5.68
N PRO A 537 6.13 21.05 5.72
CA PRO A 537 7.07 21.70 6.63
C PRO A 537 6.53 21.55 8.06
N ASP A 538 7.27 20.88 8.91
CA ASP A 538 6.98 20.77 10.33
C ASP A 538 7.76 21.85 11.09
N LYS A 539 7.09 22.60 11.95
CA LYS A 539 7.75 23.40 12.99
C LYS A 539 8.11 22.45 14.13
N LEU A 540 9.38 22.13 14.27
CA LEU A 540 9.89 21.22 15.28
C LEU A 540 9.86 21.87 16.68
N THR A 541 9.33 21.13 17.64
CA THR A 541 9.42 21.45 19.08
C THR A 541 10.80 21.08 19.62
N GLN A 542 11.13 21.53 20.84
CA GLN A 542 12.43 21.22 21.47
C GLN A 542 12.60 19.71 21.75
N SER A 543 11.51 19.00 22.06
CA SER A 543 11.52 17.53 22.24
C SER A 543 11.74 16.80 20.90
N GLU A 544 11.22 17.36 19.80
CA GLU A 544 11.41 16.79 18.46
C GLU A 544 12.85 16.99 17.98
N ASN A 545 13.52 18.09 18.34
CA ASN A 545 14.93 18.29 18.03
C ASN A 545 15.82 17.24 18.70
N LYS A 546 15.57 16.87 19.96
CA LYS A 546 16.32 15.81 20.65
C LYS A 546 16.13 14.46 19.96
N ARG A 547 14.90 14.13 19.56
CA ARG A 547 14.62 12.91 18.78
C ARG A 547 15.31 12.92 17.43
N LEU A 548 15.43 14.06 16.80
CA LEU A 548 16.15 14.18 15.52
C LEU A 548 17.64 13.80 15.67
N GLU A 549 18.30 14.19 16.75
CA GLU A 549 19.68 13.78 17.04
C GLU A 549 19.80 12.25 17.22
N GLU A 550 18.85 11.62 17.92
CA GLU A 550 18.80 10.16 18.07
C GLU A 550 18.60 9.47 16.72
N TYR A 551 17.75 10.02 15.85
CA TYR A 551 17.52 9.50 14.50
C TYR A 551 18.74 9.66 13.59
N GLU A 552 19.49 10.74 13.74
CA GLU A 552 20.76 10.95 13.02
C GLU A 552 21.85 9.98 13.48
N GLN A 553 21.92 9.67 14.77
CA GLN A 553 22.81 8.63 15.30
C GLN A 553 22.41 7.24 14.77
N PHE A 554 21.14 6.92 14.76
CA PHE A 554 20.63 5.69 14.15
C PHE A 554 21.00 5.61 12.67
N ARG A 555 20.79 6.68 11.88
CA ARG A 555 21.22 6.76 10.48
C ARG A 555 22.69 6.42 10.31
N THR A 556 23.54 7.03 11.13
CA THR A 556 24.98 6.85 11.01
C THR A 556 25.37 5.37 11.19
N ARG A 557 24.86 4.72 12.23
CA ARG A 557 25.10 3.29 12.47
C ARG A 557 24.55 2.45 11.31
N TRP A 558 23.34 2.74 10.87
CA TRP A 558 22.64 2.03 9.80
C TRP A 558 23.39 2.10 8.47
N VAL A 559 23.81 3.30 8.07
CA VAL A 559 24.58 3.55 6.84
C VAL A 559 25.91 2.83 6.87
N VAL A 560 26.63 2.87 8.01
CA VAL A 560 27.93 2.19 8.15
C VAL A 560 27.77 0.67 7.96
N VAL A 561 26.80 0.05 8.64
CA VAL A 561 26.55 -1.39 8.50
C VAL A 561 26.17 -1.74 7.06
N TRP A 562 25.26 -0.99 6.45
CA TRP A 562 24.85 -1.22 5.08
C TRP A 562 26.02 -1.06 4.09
N LEU A 563 26.85 -0.03 4.26
CA LEU A 563 28.01 0.23 3.41
C LEU A 563 29.05 -0.89 3.53
N VAL A 564 29.34 -1.32 4.76
CA VAL A 564 30.26 -2.46 5.00
C VAL A 564 29.75 -3.72 4.30
N CYS A 565 28.46 -4.04 4.44
CA CYS A 565 27.87 -5.20 3.78
C CYS A 565 27.99 -5.11 2.24
N ASN A 566 27.68 -3.95 1.65
CA ASN A 566 27.70 -3.75 0.19
C ASN A 566 29.10 -3.59 -0.41
N ILE A 567 30.14 -3.32 0.39
CA ILE A 567 31.54 -3.35 -0.03
C ILE A 567 32.12 -4.75 0.19
N TYR A 568 31.93 -5.30 1.38
CA TYR A 568 32.54 -6.58 1.75
C TYR A 568 31.98 -7.75 0.95
N PHE A 569 30.68 -7.74 0.67
CA PHE A 569 30.05 -8.81 -0.10
C PHE A 569 30.66 -8.98 -1.51
N PRO A 570 30.69 -7.98 -2.40
CA PRO A 570 31.32 -8.12 -3.70
C PRO A 570 32.84 -8.35 -3.59
N TYR A 571 33.51 -7.71 -2.63
CA TYR A 571 34.93 -7.91 -2.39
C TYR A 571 35.23 -9.38 -2.06
N SER A 572 34.49 -9.98 -1.12
CA SER A 572 34.67 -11.39 -0.75
C SER A 572 34.44 -12.32 -1.92
N MET A 573 33.42 -12.04 -2.73
CA MET A 573 33.12 -12.81 -3.94
C MET A 573 34.25 -12.71 -4.98
N ILE A 574 34.79 -11.52 -5.18
CA ILE A 574 35.93 -11.30 -6.12
C ILE A 574 37.17 -12.03 -5.64
N VAL A 575 37.52 -11.92 -4.35
CA VAL A 575 38.73 -12.56 -3.78
C VAL A 575 38.61 -14.09 -3.77
N THR A 576 37.42 -14.63 -3.61
CA THR A 576 37.18 -16.08 -3.70
C THR A 576 37.19 -16.61 -5.14
N GLY A 577 37.47 -15.75 -6.13
CA GLY A 577 37.56 -16.15 -7.53
C GLY A 577 36.22 -16.55 -8.15
N VAL A 578 35.14 -15.91 -7.76
CA VAL A 578 33.77 -16.17 -8.29
C VAL A 578 33.71 -16.13 -9.83
N TYR A 579 34.62 -15.44 -10.47
CA TYR A 579 34.77 -15.38 -11.93
C TYR A 579 35.67 -16.49 -12.50
N GLU A 580 36.35 -17.26 -11.63
CA GLU A 580 37.20 -18.39 -12.04
C GLU A 580 36.38 -19.69 -12.10
N GLN A 581 36.76 -20.59 -12.99
CA GLN A 581 36.01 -21.80 -13.31
C GLN A 581 35.78 -22.74 -12.10
N GLU A 582 36.63 -22.66 -11.09
CA GLU A 582 36.56 -23.51 -9.89
C GLU A 582 35.55 -23.02 -8.85
N SER A 583 35.20 -21.74 -8.85
CA SER A 583 34.33 -21.09 -7.83
C SER A 583 32.92 -20.77 -8.34
N TYR A 584 32.55 -21.24 -9.53
CA TYR A 584 31.26 -20.89 -10.15
C TYR A 584 30.02 -21.31 -9.32
N TRP A 585 30.13 -22.27 -8.40
CA TRP A 585 29.02 -22.74 -7.56
C TRP A 585 28.41 -21.63 -6.69
N ILE A 586 29.20 -20.66 -6.25
CA ILE A 586 28.72 -19.55 -5.42
C ILE A 586 27.88 -18.60 -6.27
N SER A 587 28.39 -18.20 -7.44
CA SER A 587 27.65 -17.39 -8.41
C SER A 587 26.38 -18.11 -8.85
N TYR A 588 26.49 -19.40 -9.14
CA TYR A 588 25.40 -20.27 -9.51
C TYR A 588 24.28 -20.27 -8.46
N SER A 589 24.63 -20.51 -7.18
CA SER A 589 23.66 -20.52 -6.09
C SER A 589 22.93 -19.20 -5.95
N PHE A 590 23.65 -18.07 -6.10
CA PHE A 590 23.08 -16.74 -6.02
C PHE A 590 22.09 -16.46 -7.17
N PHE A 591 22.46 -16.77 -8.42
CA PHE A 591 21.58 -16.60 -9.56
C PHE A 591 20.38 -17.56 -9.54
N MET A 592 20.57 -18.77 -9.01
CA MET A 592 19.48 -19.74 -8.82
C MET A 592 18.42 -19.22 -7.84
N VAL A 593 18.81 -18.62 -6.72
CA VAL A 593 17.84 -18.01 -5.78
C VAL A 593 17.05 -16.90 -6.47
N PHE A 594 17.72 -16.05 -7.24
CA PHE A 594 17.05 -14.99 -8.00
C PHE A 594 16.09 -15.56 -9.05
N GLY A 595 16.50 -16.61 -9.78
CA GLY A 595 15.66 -17.32 -10.72
C GLY A 595 14.44 -17.97 -10.08
N VAL A 596 14.58 -18.57 -8.89
CA VAL A 596 13.47 -19.13 -8.11
C VAL A 596 12.49 -18.04 -7.70
N VAL A 597 12.96 -16.88 -7.23
CA VAL A 597 12.10 -15.74 -6.89
C VAL A 597 11.28 -15.30 -8.11
N LEU A 598 11.91 -15.16 -9.27
CA LEU A 598 11.20 -14.80 -10.52
C LEU A 598 10.19 -15.86 -10.95
N LEU A 599 10.56 -17.15 -10.85
CA LEU A 599 9.66 -18.25 -11.16
C LEU A 599 8.44 -18.26 -10.25
N LEU A 600 8.61 -18.04 -8.97
CA LEU A 600 7.51 -17.95 -8.01
C LEU A 600 6.57 -16.80 -8.34
N LYS A 601 7.08 -15.62 -8.69
CA LYS A 601 6.28 -14.48 -9.14
C LYS A 601 5.49 -14.83 -10.41
N PHE A 602 6.14 -15.45 -11.39
CA PHE A 602 5.51 -15.86 -12.65
C PHE A 602 4.39 -16.87 -12.43
N LEU A 603 4.68 -17.96 -11.70
CA LEU A 603 3.70 -18.99 -11.37
C LEU A 603 2.54 -18.41 -10.54
N GLY A 604 2.85 -17.52 -9.59
CA GLY A 604 1.84 -16.82 -8.80
C GLY A 604 0.88 -16.02 -9.67
N GLY A 605 1.38 -15.27 -10.65
CA GLY A 605 0.55 -14.55 -11.62
C GLY A 605 -0.39 -15.47 -12.40
N ILE A 606 0.13 -16.59 -12.92
CA ILE A 606 -0.65 -17.58 -13.66
C ILE A 606 -1.72 -18.25 -12.77
N LEU A 607 -1.33 -18.72 -11.58
CA LEU A 607 -2.27 -19.36 -10.64
C LEU A 607 -3.40 -18.41 -10.23
N TYR A 608 -3.08 -17.14 -9.97
CA TYR A 608 -4.07 -16.11 -9.69
C TYR A 608 -5.07 -15.93 -10.85
N PHE A 609 -4.58 -15.90 -12.10
CA PHE A 609 -5.44 -15.81 -13.27
C PHE A 609 -6.44 -16.96 -13.36
N PHE A 610 -5.98 -18.20 -13.13
CA PHE A 610 -6.87 -19.37 -13.11
C PHE A 610 -7.85 -19.31 -11.95
N GLN A 611 -7.42 -18.95 -10.74
CA GLN A 611 -8.30 -18.81 -9.59
C GLN A 611 -9.44 -17.83 -9.86
N GLU A 612 -9.16 -16.67 -10.43
CA GLU A 612 -10.16 -15.67 -10.79
C GLU A 612 -11.14 -16.17 -11.88
N LYS A 613 -10.63 -16.91 -12.87
CA LYS A 613 -11.44 -17.46 -13.96
C LYS A 613 -12.42 -18.52 -13.44
N PHE A 614 -12.02 -19.38 -12.52
CA PHE A 614 -12.88 -20.37 -11.88
C PHE A 614 -13.95 -19.73 -11.00
N LYS A 615 -13.60 -18.74 -10.18
CA LYS A 615 -14.57 -17.98 -9.35
C LYS A 615 -15.65 -17.32 -10.22
N LYS A 616 -15.28 -16.65 -11.30
CA LYS A 616 -16.23 -16.02 -12.22
C LYS A 616 -17.22 -17.03 -12.80
N LYS A 617 -16.79 -18.25 -13.12
CA LYS A 617 -17.63 -19.32 -13.66
C LYS A 617 -18.62 -19.86 -12.63
N LEU A 618 -18.22 -20.03 -11.37
CA LEU A 618 -19.10 -20.48 -10.28
C LEU A 618 -20.22 -19.46 -10.01
N VAL A 619 -19.91 -18.17 -9.93
CA VAL A 619 -20.92 -17.12 -9.74
C VAL A 619 -21.92 -17.05 -10.90
N LEU A 620 -21.49 -17.28 -12.13
CA LEU A 620 -22.38 -17.34 -13.29
C LEU A 620 -23.29 -18.59 -13.27
N GLN A 621 -22.80 -19.73 -12.80
CA GLN A 621 -23.61 -20.94 -12.66
C GLN A 621 -24.70 -20.78 -11.60
N ASP A 622 -24.39 -20.15 -10.46
CA ASP A 622 -25.41 -19.87 -9.43
C ASP A 622 -26.50 -18.92 -9.92
N LYS A 623 -26.14 -17.92 -10.76
CA LYS A 623 -27.14 -17.05 -11.39
C LYS A 623 -28.00 -17.77 -12.42
N GLU A 624 -27.43 -18.68 -13.20
CA GLU A 624 -28.20 -19.53 -14.14
C GLU A 624 -29.09 -20.53 -13.42
N ALA A 625 -28.65 -21.12 -12.31
CA ALA A 625 -29.45 -22.00 -11.49
C ALA A 625 -30.67 -21.30 -10.85
N LEU A 626 -30.50 -20.05 -10.41
CA LEU A 626 -31.59 -19.20 -9.89
C LEU A 626 -32.62 -18.84 -10.99
N PHE A 627 -32.19 -18.67 -12.23
CA PHE A 627 -33.09 -18.42 -13.36
C PHE A 627 -33.91 -19.66 -13.75
N VAL A 628 -33.34 -20.86 -13.60
CA VAL A 628 -34.04 -22.12 -13.91
C VAL A 628 -35.04 -22.52 -12.82
N SER A 629 -34.86 -22.05 -11.58
CA SER A 629 -35.75 -22.37 -10.46
C SER A 629 -37.08 -21.60 -10.39
N GLY A 630 -37.39 -20.80 -11.40
CA GLY A 630 -38.73 -20.21 -11.57
C GLY A 630 -39.07 -19.00 -10.68
N ASN A 631 -38.14 -18.49 -9.92
CA ASN A 631 -38.31 -17.21 -9.23
C ASN A 631 -37.91 -16.07 -10.19
N THR A 632 -38.89 -15.55 -10.89
CA THR A 632 -38.75 -14.34 -11.73
C THR A 632 -38.19 -13.18 -10.88
N PRO A 633 -37.05 -12.60 -11.25
CA PRO A 633 -36.65 -11.31 -10.69
C PRO A 633 -37.70 -10.30 -11.15
N LEU A 634 -38.18 -9.49 -10.23
CA LEU A 634 -38.99 -8.32 -10.54
C LEU A 634 -38.29 -7.50 -11.65
N THR A 635 -38.84 -7.58 -12.85
CA THR A 635 -38.53 -6.67 -13.94
C THR A 635 -39.08 -5.31 -13.55
N VAL A 636 -38.19 -4.40 -13.12
CA VAL A 636 -38.53 -2.98 -13.02
C VAL A 636 -38.65 -2.46 -14.45
N SER A 637 -39.90 -2.27 -14.90
CA SER A 637 -40.21 -1.53 -16.11
C SER A 637 -39.86 -0.05 -15.90
N PRO A 638 -39.46 0.67 -16.96
CA PRO A 638 -39.08 2.10 -16.86
C PRO A 638 -40.28 3.04 -16.90
N ASP A 639 -41.43 2.69 -16.34
CA ASP A 639 -42.58 3.58 -16.30
C ASP A 639 -42.81 4.05 -14.86
N ILE A 640 -42.73 5.33 -14.68
CA ILE A 640 -43.06 6.09 -13.46
C ILE A 640 -44.57 6.12 -13.36
N PRO A 641 -45.21 5.61 -12.28
CA PRO A 641 -46.62 5.90 -12.01
C PRO A 641 -46.77 7.15 -11.19
N GLU A 642 -47.62 8.07 -11.64
CA GLU A 642 -48.21 9.13 -10.86
C GLU A 642 -49.09 8.57 -9.72
N ALA A 643 -49.10 9.33 -8.62
CA ALA A 643 -50.09 9.36 -7.54
C ALA A 643 -50.43 8.06 -6.80
N ILE A 644 -50.05 8.00 -5.55
CA ILE A 644 -50.46 7.01 -4.54
C ILE A 644 -51.62 7.57 -3.73
N ASP A 645 -52.70 6.81 -3.70
CA ASP A 645 -53.90 7.01 -2.87
C ASP A 645 -53.62 6.51 -1.42
N PRO A 646 -53.99 7.20 -0.35
CA PRO A 646 -53.54 6.97 1.02
C PRO A 646 -54.40 6.04 1.88
N ASP A 647 -54.90 4.94 1.38
CA ASP A 647 -55.69 4.00 2.22
C ASP A 647 -55.39 2.53 1.88
N LEU A 648 -54.43 1.91 2.57
CA LEU A 648 -54.39 0.47 2.78
C LEU A 648 -53.40 0.03 3.87
N THR A 649 -53.91 -0.60 4.90
CA THR A 649 -53.23 -1.17 6.08
C THR A 649 -52.36 -2.39 5.75
N PRO A 650 -51.26 -2.67 6.50
CA PRO A 650 -50.32 -3.77 6.24
C PRO A 650 -50.82 -5.12 6.85
N PRO A 651 -50.44 -6.25 6.25
CA PRO A 651 -50.60 -7.56 6.87
C PRO A 651 -49.36 -8.02 7.64
N GLN A 652 -49.64 -8.82 8.67
CA GLN A 652 -48.77 -9.34 9.71
C GLN A 652 -47.66 -10.29 9.24
N GLU A 653 -46.58 -10.29 10.03
CA GLU A 653 -45.43 -11.20 10.01
C GLU A 653 -45.82 -12.66 10.32
N SER A 654 -45.15 -13.61 9.67
CA SER A 654 -44.99 -14.97 10.16
C SER A 654 -43.53 -15.39 10.16
N SER A 655 -43.06 -15.66 11.35
CA SER A 655 -41.75 -16.20 11.71
C SER A 655 -41.60 -17.67 11.33
N ALA A 656 -40.51 -18.05 10.69
CA ALA A 656 -40.01 -19.42 10.69
C ALA A 656 -38.52 -19.48 10.83
N SER A 657 -38.09 -19.88 12.01
CA SER A 657 -36.72 -20.22 12.38
C SER A 657 -36.37 -21.64 11.94
N HIS A 658 -35.26 -21.81 11.21
CA HIS A 658 -34.59 -23.11 11.08
C HIS A 658 -33.20 -23.05 11.63
N SER A 659 -33.01 -23.72 12.77
CA SER A 659 -31.74 -24.02 13.41
C SER A 659 -31.15 -25.30 12.80
N LEU A 660 -29.90 -25.21 12.34
CA LEU A 660 -29.07 -26.37 12.00
C LEU A 660 -28.07 -26.61 13.14
N VAL A 661 -28.19 -27.80 13.72
CA VAL A 661 -27.26 -28.35 14.72
C VAL A 661 -26.09 -28.98 13.97
N ILE A 662 -24.86 -28.66 14.35
CA ILE A 662 -23.66 -29.40 13.93
C ILE A 662 -23.01 -29.98 15.19
N GLU A 663 -22.90 -31.30 15.20
CA GLU A 663 -22.21 -32.09 16.22
C GLU A 663 -20.68 -31.88 16.13
N ASN A 664 -20.06 -31.68 17.29
CA ASN A 664 -18.62 -31.73 17.50
C ASN A 664 -18.17 -33.20 17.64
N GLN A 665 -17.13 -33.58 16.91
CA GLN A 665 -16.29 -34.71 17.27
C GLN A 665 -14.88 -34.21 17.59
N ASP A 666 -14.48 -34.43 18.84
CA ASP A 666 -13.11 -34.31 19.35
C ASP A 666 -12.21 -35.37 18.74
N GLN A 667 -11.05 -34.96 18.28
CA GLN A 667 -9.89 -35.85 18.22
C GLN A 667 -8.62 -35.05 18.53
N SER A 668 -8.00 -35.44 19.65
CA SER A 668 -6.67 -35.09 20.09
C SER A 668 -5.63 -35.77 19.23
N ASP A 669 -4.57 -35.07 18.79
CA ASP A 669 -3.24 -35.66 18.64
C ASP A 669 -2.13 -34.59 18.59
N SER A 670 -1.26 -34.78 19.56
CA SER A 670 0.19 -34.61 19.71
C SER A 670 0.96 -33.56 18.92
N ASP A 671 1.59 -32.70 19.71
CA ASP A 671 2.67 -31.76 19.41
C ASP A 671 3.88 -32.43 18.77
N SER A 672 4.32 -31.87 17.63
CA SER A 672 5.70 -31.90 17.20
C SER A 672 6.12 -30.47 16.80
N GLU A 673 6.91 -29.85 17.65
CA GLU A 673 7.49 -28.52 17.49
C GLU A 673 8.44 -28.48 16.27
N LEU A 674 8.11 -27.66 15.29
CA LEU A 674 9.04 -27.16 14.30
C LEU A 674 9.55 -25.77 14.75
N THR A 675 10.69 -25.76 15.43
CA THR A 675 11.38 -24.59 16.02
C THR A 675 12.08 -23.67 14.98
N PHE A 676 11.88 -23.87 13.69
CA PHE A 676 12.65 -23.17 12.65
C PHE A 676 12.38 -21.66 12.54
N GLY A 677 11.21 -21.19 12.93
CA GLY A 677 10.84 -19.75 12.81
C GLY A 677 11.42 -18.87 13.91
N SER A 678 11.62 -19.41 15.12
CA SER A 678 12.13 -18.65 16.26
C SER A 678 13.65 -18.44 16.19
N GLU A 679 14.40 -19.37 15.62
CA GLU A 679 15.87 -19.28 15.51
C GLU A 679 16.31 -18.23 14.49
N CYS A 680 15.65 -18.12 13.33
CA CYS A 680 15.95 -17.06 12.35
C CYS A 680 15.60 -15.67 12.85
N SER A 681 14.48 -15.53 13.56
CA SER A 681 14.08 -14.26 14.19
C SER A 681 15.08 -13.88 15.29
N ASN A 682 15.47 -14.84 16.15
CA ASN A 682 16.42 -14.63 17.23
C ASN A 682 17.83 -14.32 16.71
N TRP A 683 18.26 -14.91 15.60
CA TRP A 683 19.53 -14.59 14.98
C TRP A 683 19.55 -13.13 14.45
N LEU A 684 18.50 -12.69 13.79
CA LEU A 684 18.40 -11.31 13.28
C LEU A 684 18.32 -10.30 14.43
N ILE A 685 17.57 -10.63 15.49
CA ILE A 685 17.46 -9.82 16.72
C ILE A 685 18.80 -9.80 17.44
N SER A 686 19.51 -10.93 17.55
CA SER A 686 20.84 -11.01 18.15
C SER A 686 21.85 -10.17 17.37
N LEU A 687 21.84 -10.24 16.03
CA LEU A 687 22.69 -9.41 15.18
C LEU A 687 22.39 -7.91 15.36
N LEU A 688 21.14 -7.55 15.46
CA LEU A 688 20.72 -6.15 15.68
C LEU A 688 21.04 -5.67 17.12
N SER A 689 20.97 -6.55 18.12
CA SER A 689 21.35 -6.23 19.51
C SER A 689 22.86 -6.13 19.70
N GLU A 690 23.65 -6.98 19.04
CA GLU A 690 25.11 -6.87 19.02
C GLU A 690 25.59 -5.56 18.40
N LEU A 691 24.84 -5.00 17.46
CA LEU A 691 25.07 -3.70 16.87
C LEU A 691 24.57 -2.53 17.76
N GLN A 692 24.12 -2.80 18.99
CA GLN A 692 23.50 -1.82 19.90
C GLN A 692 22.39 -1.01 19.22
N LEU A 693 21.70 -1.61 18.30
CA LEU A 693 20.43 -1.13 17.79
C LEU A 693 19.41 -1.58 18.82
N ASP A 694 18.96 -0.68 19.69
CA ASP A 694 17.96 -0.98 20.72
C ASP A 694 16.70 -1.57 20.07
N VAL A 695 16.66 -2.88 19.96
CA VAL A 695 15.46 -3.64 19.68
C VAL A 695 14.81 -3.85 21.02
N VAL A 696 13.89 -2.98 21.38
CA VAL A 696 13.06 -3.16 22.56
C VAL A 696 12.26 -4.44 22.35
N GLU A 697 12.51 -5.44 23.18
CA GLU A 697 11.60 -6.58 23.34
C GLU A 697 10.23 -6.04 23.77
N VAL A 698 9.23 -6.22 22.90
CA VAL A 698 7.82 -5.98 23.23
C VAL A 698 7.10 -7.32 23.22
#